data_997c768b97c0c0dbf08698f41f39dbb6
#
_entry.id   997c768b97c0c0dbf08698f41f39dbb6
#
_cell.length_a   1.000
_cell.length_b   1.000
_cell.length_c   1.000
_cell.angle_alpha   90.00
_cell.angle_beta   90.00
_cell.angle_gamma   90.00
#
_symmetry.space_group_name_H-M   'P 1'
#
loop_
_entity.id
_entity.type
_entity.pdbx_description
1 polymer ?
#
loop_
_entity_poly.entity_id
_entity_poly.type
_entity_poly.pdbx_seq_one_letter_code
_entity_poly.pdbx_strand_id
1 'polypeptide(L)'
;MRPLPSRRAVVAGLAVAAAAVGCTSRTSVGPPAAVPGNRLADVQGSPRAAVQPAEDGQSGTRVLQVLAHPDDDLYFMNPETQQSLDANDTVVSVYVNCGESNGRNKVPGGPKPKSDVPGYAGSRRQGLRQAYAFMATGDPKSPWTARAEELPGGLRVETNTLDDHEGVQLVFLGVRQHGPGGPRAGNQTLPKLWLDPDMVTSTLVSTGSPVTDPSPVTRRSLIDALAHLMDRHRPTLVRMLDADPDRQVHDALHRVHHDQPGYSDHPDHTVAALFTQAALAQHLKKRRGTDACAVVSYRGYFNERWPDNLPRHLLAAKVSALNAYGGTPEGCDFVAGCGDYDVGRNRSRKTGWAQRTSHRHPTAAPRLLQDADGTLYAFAVLSGQAAMWRQEDPADGTWSKPRLLGGDGLQPGLTVSQDKDGRRRLFATRNTELGPKARDNRREVVTAAQQRRGGPFGAWSSLGNPESDPARGRRVGTPVVATAGDGTVWLFVRNWAKGVSCRRQGPDGRWSPWQDLGGAEVQEGLCAVTDTAGRVHVFASARGTVHHWRQKRAEGPVAFAATGLPAPADPPAVLAQGDGTLLLAYRAGGSGEPLAHRLSADGRTWSPLRTGLVARGYGVLALHAERDGSVLLASRNNDGGTSLATLGTADAPRWTTVTGTVVGAAALGTGPTGGTLLARLAPDASLQTVQVPGVTSA
;
A
#
# COMPACT_ATOMS: atom_id res chain seq x y z
N MET A 1 -14.90 -29.14 -49.99
CA MET A 1 -14.82 -29.22 -48.54
C MET A 1 -14.10 -30.49 -48.13
N ARG A 2 -12.88 -30.41 -47.71
CA ARG A 2 -12.08 -31.53 -47.22
C ARG A 2 -11.57 -31.22 -45.82
N PRO A 3 -11.60 -32.13 -44.84
CA PRO A 3 -11.11 -31.91 -43.49
C PRO A 3 -9.60 -32.14 -43.40
N LEU A 4 -8.92 -31.37 -42.55
CA LEU A 4 -7.50 -31.47 -42.22
C LEU A 4 -7.27 -32.49 -41.09
N PRO A 5 -6.12 -33.18 -41.06
CA PRO A 5 -5.86 -34.27 -40.14
C PRO A 5 -5.21 -33.85 -38.83
N SER A 6 -5.54 -34.59 -37.76
CA SER A 6 -4.95 -34.53 -36.44
C SER A 6 -3.50 -35.00 -36.40
N ARG A 7 -2.60 -34.28 -35.69
CA ARG A 7 -1.25 -34.80 -35.38
C ARG A 7 -1.17 -35.20 -33.91
N ARG A 8 -1.01 -36.47 -33.66
CA ARG A 8 -0.46 -37.03 -32.41
C ARG A 8 1.06 -36.91 -32.46
N ALA A 9 1.66 -36.39 -31.42
CA ALA A 9 3.11 -36.40 -31.21
C ALA A 9 3.47 -37.46 -30.15
N VAL A 10 4.47 -38.24 -30.49
CA VAL A 10 5.06 -39.33 -29.74
C VAL A 10 6.03 -38.79 -28.72
N VAL A 11 5.94 -39.24 -27.47
CA VAL A 11 6.93 -38.98 -26.42
C VAL A 11 7.89 -40.14 -26.35
N ALA A 12 9.17 -39.90 -26.63
CA ALA A 12 10.26 -40.84 -26.40
C ALA A 12 10.91 -40.54 -25.03
N GLY A 13 10.96 -41.54 -24.17
CA GLY A 13 11.59 -41.46 -22.85
C GLY A 13 13.11 -41.65 -22.94
N LEU A 14 13.83 -40.94 -22.10
CA LEU A 14 15.23 -41.21 -21.76
C LEU A 14 15.32 -41.53 -20.27
N ALA A 15 15.71 -42.77 -19.97
CA ALA A 15 16.06 -43.23 -18.64
C ALA A 15 17.54 -42.94 -18.38
N VAL A 16 17.85 -42.28 -17.26
CA VAL A 16 19.22 -42.17 -16.74
C VAL A 16 19.30 -42.95 -15.43
N ALA A 17 20.21 -43.90 -15.40
CA ALA A 17 20.51 -44.73 -14.25
C ALA A 17 21.35 -43.94 -13.23
N ALA A 18 20.96 -43.96 -11.96
CA ALA A 18 21.76 -43.50 -10.84
C ALA A 18 22.31 -44.70 -10.05
N ALA A 19 23.62 -44.75 -9.93
CA ALA A 19 24.33 -45.74 -9.14
C ALA A 19 24.25 -45.39 -7.64
N ALA A 20 23.88 -46.37 -6.81
CA ALA A 20 23.89 -46.26 -5.36
C ALA A 20 25.27 -46.63 -4.82
N VAL A 21 25.80 -45.74 -3.93
CA VAL A 21 26.87 -46.13 -3.01
C VAL A 21 26.31 -45.97 -1.60
N GLY A 22 26.21 -47.09 -0.89
CA GLY A 22 25.78 -47.15 0.49
C GLY A 22 26.91 -46.85 1.45
N CYS A 23 26.60 -46.14 2.54
CA CYS A 23 27.29 -46.24 3.80
C CYS A 23 26.32 -46.03 4.95
N THR A 24 26.24 -47.08 5.77
CA THR A 24 25.46 -47.15 6.99
C THR A 24 26.15 -46.43 8.15
N SER A 25 25.40 -45.58 8.87
CA SER A 25 25.56 -45.42 10.32
C SER A 25 24.28 -44.82 10.89
N ARG A 26 23.59 -45.62 11.71
CA ARG A 26 22.47 -45.20 12.56
C ARG A 26 23.03 -44.44 13.76
N THR A 27 22.65 -43.17 13.90
CA THR A 27 22.64 -42.51 15.22
C THR A 27 21.23 -42.00 15.47
N SER A 28 20.63 -42.50 16.53
CA SER A 28 19.34 -42.09 17.07
C SER A 28 19.44 -40.65 17.59
N VAL A 29 18.69 -39.73 16.99
CA VAL A 29 18.51 -38.37 17.51
C VAL A 29 17.14 -38.29 18.16
N GLY A 30 17.13 -38.05 19.47
CA GLY A 30 15.93 -37.79 20.26
C GLY A 30 15.19 -36.52 19.83
N PRO A 31 13.95 -36.29 20.32
CA PRO A 31 13.14 -35.15 19.88
C PRO A 31 13.80 -33.82 20.27
N PRO A 32 13.73 -32.79 19.43
CA PRO A 32 14.30 -31.49 19.73
C PRO A 32 13.53 -30.84 20.89
N ALA A 33 14.29 -30.37 21.87
CA ALA A 33 13.81 -29.58 22.99
C ALA A 33 13.14 -28.28 22.51
N ALA A 34 12.10 -27.86 23.23
CA ALA A 34 11.42 -26.59 23.04
C ALA A 34 12.43 -25.42 23.03
N VAL A 35 12.41 -24.60 21.99
CA VAL A 35 13.22 -23.39 21.90
C VAL A 35 12.54 -22.33 22.77
N PRO A 36 13.24 -21.73 23.76
CA PRO A 36 12.71 -20.61 24.53
C PRO A 36 12.49 -19.41 23.62
N GLY A 37 11.42 -18.66 23.87
CA GLY A 37 11.10 -17.43 23.12
C GLY A 37 12.29 -16.46 23.11
N ASN A 38 12.84 -16.22 21.93
CA ASN A 38 13.88 -15.21 21.71
C ASN A 38 13.23 -13.83 21.74
N ARG A 39 13.33 -13.15 22.86
CA ARG A 39 13.39 -11.68 22.88
C ARG A 39 14.61 -11.31 22.04
N LEU A 40 14.40 -10.44 21.05
CA LEU A 40 15.45 -9.92 20.18
C LEU A 40 16.65 -9.45 21.02
N ALA A 41 17.80 -10.09 20.84
CA ALA A 41 19.03 -9.67 21.47
C ALA A 41 19.40 -8.27 20.98
N ASP A 42 19.62 -7.37 21.93
CA ASP A 42 20.12 -6.01 21.76
C ASP A 42 21.43 -6.01 20.97
N VAL A 43 21.40 -5.45 19.78
CA VAL A 43 22.60 -4.90 19.18
C VAL A 43 22.77 -3.51 19.80
N GLN A 44 23.70 -3.38 20.71
CA GLN A 44 24.09 -2.13 21.33
C GLN A 44 24.49 -1.13 20.25
N GLY A 45 23.66 -0.12 20.06
CA GLY A 45 23.91 1.08 19.27
C GLY A 45 23.45 2.28 20.08
N SER A 46 24.32 3.23 20.22
CA SER A 46 24.33 4.53 20.91
C SER A 46 22.99 5.20 21.26
N PRO A 47 22.98 6.13 22.24
CA PRO A 47 21.78 6.47 23.01
C PRO A 47 20.69 7.14 22.17
N ARG A 48 19.46 6.68 22.38
CA ARG A 48 18.22 7.25 21.87
C ARG A 48 18.15 8.75 22.20
N ALA A 49 18.04 9.60 21.17
CA ALA A 49 17.41 10.90 21.36
C ALA A 49 15.90 10.60 21.56
N ALA A 50 15.46 10.70 22.78
CA ALA A 50 14.07 10.47 23.16
C ALA A 50 13.22 11.64 22.62
N VAL A 51 12.31 11.32 21.71
CA VAL A 51 11.09 12.12 21.54
C VAL A 51 10.28 11.87 22.81
N GLN A 52 10.01 12.92 23.59
CA GLN A 52 9.18 12.81 24.80
C GLN A 52 7.79 12.30 24.39
N PRO A 53 7.22 11.29 25.08
CA PRO A 53 5.83 10.90 24.89
C PRO A 53 4.92 12.07 25.32
N ALA A 54 3.77 12.19 24.66
CA ALA A 54 2.68 13.00 25.18
C ALA A 54 2.32 12.53 26.60
N GLU A 55 1.95 13.43 27.48
CA GLU A 55 1.78 13.19 28.92
C GLU A 55 0.78 12.08 29.30
N ASP A 56 0.04 11.51 28.34
CA ASP A 56 -0.98 10.46 28.56
C ASP A 56 -0.56 9.07 28.06
N GLY A 57 0.67 8.86 27.60
CA GLY A 57 1.17 7.54 27.17
C GLY A 57 0.58 6.98 25.86
N GLN A 58 -0.47 7.57 25.30
CA GLN A 58 -1.03 7.21 23.99
C GLN A 58 -0.47 8.13 22.90
N SER A 59 -0.13 7.55 21.75
CA SER A 59 0.23 8.31 20.57
C SER A 59 -0.99 9.13 20.09
N GLY A 60 -0.77 10.31 19.52
CA GLY A 60 -1.86 11.08 18.89
C GLY A 60 -2.46 10.41 17.65
N THR A 61 -1.95 9.24 17.27
CA THR A 61 -2.34 8.45 16.10
C THR A 61 -3.59 7.63 16.38
N ARG A 62 -4.55 7.74 15.50
CA ARG A 62 -5.78 6.96 15.52
C ARG A 62 -5.98 6.32 14.15
N VAL A 63 -5.74 5.01 14.09
CA VAL A 63 -5.88 4.20 12.87
C VAL A 63 -7.26 3.56 12.85
N LEU A 64 -7.98 3.74 11.76
CA LEU A 64 -9.21 3.00 11.47
C LEU A 64 -9.00 2.18 10.20
N GLN A 65 -9.13 0.86 10.32
CA GLN A 65 -9.00 -0.09 9.22
C GLN A 65 -10.39 -0.62 8.85
N VAL A 66 -10.76 -0.60 7.56
CA VAL A 66 -12.03 -1.18 7.10
C VAL A 66 -11.74 -2.32 6.14
N LEU A 67 -12.26 -3.49 6.47
CA LEU A 67 -11.91 -4.79 5.89
C LEU A 67 -13.17 -5.49 5.42
N ALA A 68 -13.07 -6.24 4.34
CA ALA A 68 -14.21 -7.04 3.88
C ALA A 68 -14.39 -8.27 4.77
N HIS A 69 -13.32 -9.05 4.98
CA HIS A 69 -13.35 -10.33 5.68
C HIS A 69 -12.47 -10.33 6.93
N PRO A 70 -12.78 -11.20 7.90
CA PRO A 70 -11.90 -11.46 9.05
C PRO A 70 -10.60 -12.14 8.59
N ASP A 71 -9.49 -11.43 8.44
CA ASP A 71 -8.12 -11.81 8.06
C ASP A 71 -7.48 -10.92 6.98
N ASP A 72 -8.25 -10.09 6.30
CA ASP A 72 -7.74 -9.24 5.22
C ASP A 72 -6.59 -8.32 5.67
N ASP A 73 -6.65 -7.81 6.89
CA ASP A 73 -5.60 -7.00 7.51
C ASP A 73 -4.33 -7.79 7.79
N LEU A 74 -4.48 -9.03 8.26
CA LEU A 74 -3.36 -9.91 8.55
C LEU A 74 -2.61 -10.30 7.26
N TYR A 75 -3.34 -10.47 6.15
CA TYR A 75 -2.77 -10.80 4.85
C TYR A 75 -2.26 -9.60 4.06
N PHE A 76 -2.99 -8.47 4.06
CA PHE A 76 -2.75 -7.40 3.11
C PHE A 76 -2.23 -6.11 3.75
N MET A 77 -2.55 -5.84 5.03
CA MET A 77 -2.12 -4.64 5.75
C MET A 77 -0.94 -4.87 6.70
N ASN A 78 -0.69 -6.12 7.14
CA ASN A 78 0.54 -6.43 7.83
C ASN A 78 1.74 -6.38 6.86
N PRO A 79 2.90 -5.81 7.32
CA PRO A 79 3.29 -5.55 8.71
C PRO A 79 2.85 -4.19 9.29
N GLU A 80 2.12 -3.33 8.55
CA GLU A 80 1.77 -1.99 9.06
C GLU A 80 0.78 -2.03 10.23
N THR A 81 -0.10 -3.03 10.29
CA THR A 81 -0.96 -3.25 11.47
C THR A 81 -0.12 -3.54 12.71
N GLN A 82 0.85 -4.47 12.61
CA GLN A 82 1.79 -4.76 13.70
C GLN A 82 2.58 -3.51 14.10
N GLN A 83 3.12 -2.76 13.12
CA GLN A 83 3.90 -1.55 13.36
C GLN A 83 3.11 -0.46 14.10
N SER A 84 1.80 -0.36 13.85
CA SER A 84 0.91 0.55 14.59
C SER A 84 0.69 0.09 16.03
N LEU A 85 0.53 -1.22 16.27
CA LEU A 85 0.42 -1.79 17.62
C LEU A 85 1.74 -1.61 18.40
N ASP A 86 2.88 -1.87 17.78
CA ASP A 86 4.21 -1.67 18.37
C ASP A 86 4.49 -0.20 18.72
N ALA A 87 3.88 0.74 17.98
CA ALA A 87 3.95 2.18 18.25
C ALA A 87 2.95 2.66 19.32
N ASN A 88 2.15 1.76 19.88
CA ASN A 88 1.06 2.05 20.82
C ASN A 88 0.01 3.03 20.25
N ASP A 89 -0.26 2.93 18.92
CA ASP A 89 -1.32 3.66 18.27
C ASP A 89 -2.70 3.12 18.68
N THR A 90 -3.73 3.98 18.69
CA THR A 90 -5.10 3.49 18.70
C THR A 90 -5.40 2.81 17.36
N VAL A 91 -5.81 1.53 17.39
CA VAL A 91 -6.12 0.74 16.19
C VAL A 91 -7.53 0.18 16.30
N VAL A 92 -8.43 0.63 15.43
CA VAL A 92 -9.80 0.13 15.32
C VAL A 92 -9.96 -0.58 13.99
N SER A 93 -10.20 -1.89 14.01
CA SER A 93 -10.38 -2.71 12.81
C SER A 93 -11.85 -3.09 12.65
N VAL A 94 -12.45 -2.65 11.55
CA VAL A 94 -13.88 -2.81 11.24
C VAL A 94 -14.04 -3.85 10.14
N TYR A 95 -14.64 -5.00 10.47
CA TYR A 95 -14.91 -6.10 9.55
C TYR A 95 -16.36 -6.02 9.07
N VAL A 96 -16.54 -5.82 7.76
CA VAL A 96 -17.86 -5.54 7.20
C VAL A 96 -18.70 -6.81 7.14
N ASN A 97 -18.19 -7.91 6.56
CA ASN A 97 -18.92 -9.16 6.52
C ASN A 97 -18.35 -10.22 7.47
N CYS A 98 -19.13 -11.28 7.70
CA CYS A 98 -18.76 -12.34 8.63
C CYS A 98 -17.67 -13.28 8.08
N GLY A 99 -17.42 -13.28 6.78
CA GLY A 99 -16.51 -14.22 6.14
C GLY A 99 -16.92 -15.69 6.33
N GLU A 100 -18.21 -15.96 6.47
CA GLU A 100 -18.75 -17.27 6.83
C GLU A 100 -18.60 -18.31 5.71
N SER A 101 -18.31 -17.87 4.47
CA SER A 101 -18.07 -18.75 3.32
C SER A 101 -19.11 -19.90 3.25
N ASN A 102 -18.66 -21.15 3.31
CA ASN A 102 -19.52 -22.35 3.31
C ASN A 102 -19.77 -22.92 4.71
N GLY A 103 -19.42 -22.22 5.77
CA GLY A 103 -19.59 -22.62 7.15
C GLY A 103 -18.73 -23.81 7.59
N ARG A 104 -17.58 -24.06 6.93
CA ARG A 104 -16.76 -25.25 7.21
C ARG A 104 -15.38 -24.85 7.69
N ASN A 105 -15.17 -24.91 8.98
CA ASN A 105 -13.86 -24.70 9.59
C ASN A 105 -13.02 -25.97 9.43
N LYS A 106 -12.19 -26.01 8.39
CA LYS A 106 -11.49 -27.21 7.97
C LYS A 106 -10.13 -27.34 8.67
N VAL A 107 -9.95 -28.42 9.41
CA VAL A 107 -8.63 -28.79 9.93
C VAL A 107 -7.80 -29.39 8.80
N PRO A 108 -6.57 -28.88 8.53
CA PRO A 108 -5.70 -29.46 7.50
C PRO A 108 -5.41 -30.95 7.79
N GLY A 109 -5.65 -31.80 6.77
CA GLY A 109 -5.48 -33.26 6.90
C GLY A 109 -6.62 -33.98 7.63
N GLY A 110 -7.55 -33.26 8.22
CA GLY A 110 -8.72 -33.80 8.90
C GLY A 110 -9.90 -34.10 7.96
N PRO A 111 -10.95 -34.76 8.50
CA PRO A 111 -12.17 -35.04 7.75
C PRO A 111 -12.90 -33.73 7.41
N LYS A 112 -13.71 -33.76 6.36
CA LYS A 112 -14.52 -32.59 5.95
C LYS A 112 -15.59 -32.33 7.01
N PRO A 113 -15.58 -31.17 7.70
CA PRO A 113 -16.56 -30.86 8.72
C PRO A 113 -17.97 -30.65 8.15
N LYS A 114 -18.98 -30.80 8.98
CA LYS A 114 -20.34 -30.35 8.64
C LYS A 114 -20.34 -28.81 8.49
N SER A 115 -21.28 -28.32 7.71
CA SER A 115 -21.46 -26.86 7.57
C SER A 115 -22.12 -26.31 8.84
N ASP A 116 -21.46 -25.36 9.47
CA ASP A 116 -21.95 -24.54 10.59
C ASP A 116 -21.56 -23.09 10.29
N VAL A 117 -22.49 -22.35 9.69
CA VAL A 117 -22.26 -20.98 9.23
C VAL A 117 -22.06 -20.01 10.40
N PRO A 118 -22.93 -19.99 11.44
CA PRO A 118 -22.71 -19.17 12.63
C PRO A 118 -21.44 -19.54 13.40
N GLY A 119 -21.18 -20.84 13.56
CA GLY A 119 -19.99 -21.34 14.26
C GLY A 119 -18.69 -20.94 13.54
N TYR A 120 -18.63 -21.10 12.21
CA TYR A 120 -17.44 -20.69 11.47
C TYR A 120 -17.18 -19.17 11.54
N ALA A 121 -18.23 -18.34 11.41
CA ALA A 121 -18.11 -16.90 11.60
C ALA A 121 -17.60 -16.53 13.01
N GLY A 122 -18.11 -17.18 14.05
CA GLY A 122 -17.67 -16.99 15.45
C GLY A 122 -16.20 -17.42 15.67
N SER A 123 -15.81 -18.56 15.08
CA SER A 123 -14.44 -19.08 15.13
C SER A 123 -13.43 -18.10 14.50
N ARG A 124 -13.76 -17.50 13.35
CA ARG A 124 -12.91 -16.48 12.71
C ARG A 124 -12.75 -15.22 13.58
N ARG A 125 -13.84 -14.76 14.23
CA ARG A 125 -13.77 -13.64 15.20
C ARG A 125 -12.84 -13.96 16.36
N GLN A 126 -12.93 -15.19 16.91
CA GLN A 126 -12.02 -15.65 17.96
C GLN A 126 -10.57 -15.69 17.47
N GLY A 127 -10.33 -16.15 16.26
CA GLY A 127 -9.00 -16.11 15.64
C GLY A 127 -8.42 -14.69 15.55
N LEU A 128 -9.25 -13.69 15.20
CA LEU A 128 -8.80 -12.29 15.20
C LEU A 128 -8.45 -11.78 16.59
N ARG A 129 -9.28 -12.10 17.61
CA ARG A 129 -8.94 -11.77 19.00
C ARG A 129 -7.58 -12.34 19.40
N GLN A 130 -7.31 -13.60 19.05
CA GLN A 130 -6.02 -14.24 19.31
C GLN A 130 -4.86 -13.57 18.56
N ALA A 131 -5.04 -13.25 17.26
CA ALA A 131 -4.01 -12.60 16.47
C ALA A 131 -3.67 -11.20 17.00
N TYR A 132 -4.68 -10.39 17.31
CA TYR A 132 -4.46 -9.04 17.82
C TYR A 132 -3.90 -9.04 19.25
N ALA A 133 -4.38 -9.93 20.12
CA ALA A 133 -3.79 -10.15 21.45
C ALA A 133 -2.31 -10.52 21.32
N PHE A 134 -1.98 -11.51 20.47
CA PHE A 134 -0.59 -11.89 20.20
C PHE A 134 0.26 -10.74 19.67
N MET A 135 -0.26 -9.97 18.70
CA MET A 135 0.47 -8.83 18.13
C MET A 135 0.70 -7.71 19.14
N ALA A 136 -0.25 -7.43 20.03
CA ALA A 136 -0.18 -6.33 20.99
C ALA A 136 0.58 -6.69 22.28
N THR A 137 0.43 -7.93 22.78
CA THR A 137 0.93 -8.33 24.11
C THR A 137 1.96 -9.46 24.04
N GLY A 138 2.03 -10.19 22.93
CA GLY A 138 2.78 -11.44 22.81
C GLY A 138 2.02 -12.68 23.28
N ASP A 139 0.85 -12.53 23.93
CA ASP A 139 0.00 -13.63 24.41
C ASP A 139 -1.33 -13.68 23.63
N PRO A 140 -1.59 -14.73 22.82
CA PRO A 140 -2.85 -14.87 22.10
C PRO A 140 -4.07 -15.09 23.01
N LYS A 141 -3.87 -15.28 24.31
CA LYS A 141 -4.92 -15.50 25.31
C LYS A 141 -5.26 -14.26 26.12
N SER A 142 -4.62 -13.12 25.89
CA SER A 142 -4.97 -11.86 26.56
C SER A 142 -6.47 -11.59 26.47
N PRO A 143 -7.10 -11.15 27.56
CA PRO A 143 -8.56 -11.07 27.67
C PRO A 143 -9.15 -9.94 26.81
N TRP A 144 -10.39 -10.14 26.41
CA TRP A 144 -11.16 -9.20 25.62
C TRP A 144 -12.54 -8.96 26.22
N THR A 145 -12.94 -7.70 26.34
CA THR A 145 -14.30 -7.31 26.66
C THR A 145 -15.12 -7.15 25.38
N ALA A 146 -16.12 -8.02 25.18
CA ALA A 146 -17.04 -7.99 24.04
C ALA A 146 -18.39 -7.41 24.44
N ARG A 147 -18.95 -6.51 23.62
CA ARG A 147 -20.26 -5.91 23.83
C ARG A 147 -21.05 -5.79 22.52
N ALA A 148 -22.39 -5.90 22.64
CA ALA A 148 -23.29 -5.51 21.58
C ALA A 148 -23.59 -4.01 21.69
N GLU A 149 -23.63 -3.34 20.53
CA GLU A 149 -24.08 -1.95 20.44
C GLU A 149 -24.92 -1.74 19.19
N GLU A 150 -25.77 -0.72 19.20
CA GLU A 150 -26.57 -0.34 18.05
C GLU A 150 -26.00 0.94 17.42
N LEU A 151 -25.67 0.87 16.13
CA LEU A 151 -25.23 1.99 15.32
C LEU A 151 -26.40 2.66 14.60
N PRO A 152 -26.23 3.89 14.07
CA PRO A 152 -27.27 4.56 13.30
C PRO A 152 -27.85 3.68 12.19
N GLY A 153 -29.18 3.74 12.04
CA GLY A 153 -29.90 2.88 11.09
C GLY A 153 -30.29 1.51 11.64
N GLY A 154 -30.14 1.29 12.96
CA GLY A 154 -30.57 0.06 13.64
C GLY A 154 -29.62 -1.13 13.42
N LEU A 155 -28.38 -0.87 13.00
CA LEU A 155 -27.39 -1.91 12.80
C LEU A 155 -26.75 -2.31 14.14
N ARG A 156 -27.06 -3.52 14.62
CA ARG A 156 -26.44 -4.11 15.82
C ARG A 156 -25.11 -4.74 15.46
N VAL A 157 -24.06 -4.35 16.18
CA VAL A 157 -22.68 -4.75 15.93
C VAL A 157 -22.03 -5.29 17.21
N GLU A 158 -21.01 -6.10 17.04
CA GLU A 158 -20.15 -6.54 18.13
C GLU A 158 -18.89 -5.71 18.14
N THR A 159 -18.59 -5.07 19.28
CA THR A 159 -17.34 -4.37 19.55
C THR A 159 -16.57 -5.12 20.62
N ASN A 160 -15.31 -5.43 20.32
CA ASN A 160 -14.37 -6.07 21.24
C ASN A 160 -13.24 -5.08 21.55
N THR A 161 -12.91 -4.93 22.82
CA THR A 161 -11.79 -4.12 23.29
C THR A 161 -10.79 -5.05 23.99
N LEU A 162 -9.51 -4.93 23.64
CA LEU A 162 -8.45 -5.67 24.31
C LEU A 162 -8.22 -5.07 25.70
N ASP A 163 -8.39 -5.85 26.77
CA ASP A 163 -8.45 -5.31 28.13
C ASP A 163 -7.12 -4.67 28.58
N ASP A 164 -5.99 -5.25 28.19
CA ASP A 164 -4.65 -4.71 28.49
C ASP A 164 -4.23 -3.54 27.56
N HIS A 165 -4.98 -3.29 26.47
CA HIS A 165 -4.71 -2.24 25.48
C HIS A 165 -6.03 -1.68 24.91
N GLU A 166 -6.73 -0.86 25.68
CA GLU A 166 -8.05 -0.33 25.32
C GLU A 166 -8.09 0.44 23.98
N GLY A 167 -6.94 0.91 23.50
CA GLY A 167 -6.79 1.50 22.17
C GLY A 167 -6.95 0.51 21.02
N VAL A 168 -6.94 -0.81 21.31
CA VAL A 168 -7.07 -1.88 20.30
C VAL A 168 -8.49 -2.41 20.32
N GLN A 169 -9.23 -2.19 19.22
CA GLN A 169 -10.62 -2.57 19.10
C GLN A 169 -10.91 -3.32 17.78
N LEU A 170 -11.76 -4.35 17.87
CA LEU A 170 -12.30 -5.07 16.71
C LEU A 170 -13.81 -4.85 16.66
N VAL A 171 -14.31 -4.33 15.55
CA VAL A 171 -15.74 -4.06 15.33
C VAL A 171 -16.24 -4.96 14.21
N PHE A 172 -17.23 -5.82 14.51
CA PHE A 172 -17.83 -6.74 13.56
C PHE A 172 -19.23 -6.26 13.17
N LEU A 173 -19.38 -5.76 11.94
CA LEU A 173 -20.68 -5.30 11.43
C LEU A 173 -21.62 -6.46 11.09
N GLY A 174 -21.07 -7.64 10.90
CA GLY A 174 -21.86 -8.87 10.81
C GLY A 174 -22.64 -9.04 9.51
N VAL A 175 -22.39 -8.29 8.44
CA VAL A 175 -23.10 -8.46 7.16
C VAL A 175 -22.85 -9.87 6.63
N ARG A 176 -23.89 -10.56 6.15
CA ARG A 176 -23.73 -11.87 5.50
C ARG A 176 -22.85 -11.75 4.26
N GLN A 177 -21.87 -12.63 4.10
CA GLN A 177 -21.03 -12.67 2.91
C GLN A 177 -21.83 -13.11 1.67
N HIS A 178 -22.72 -14.08 1.83
CA HIS A 178 -23.50 -14.64 0.74
C HIS A 178 -25.00 -14.51 0.98
N GLY A 179 -25.74 -14.31 -0.12
CA GLY A 179 -27.19 -14.38 -0.12
C GLY A 179 -27.74 -15.82 0.04
N PRO A 180 -29.05 -16.00 0.02
CA PRO A 180 -29.68 -17.31 0.08
C PRO A 180 -29.12 -18.28 -0.96
N GLY A 181 -28.84 -19.52 -0.56
CA GLY A 181 -28.23 -20.54 -1.42
C GLY A 181 -26.70 -20.66 -1.29
N GLY A 182 -26.08 -19.86 -0.42
CA GLY A 182 -24.67 -19.98 -0.03
C GLY A 182 -23.65 -19.53 -1.09
N PRO A 183 -22.40 -19.96 -0.97
CA PRO A 183 -21.30 -19.50 -1.80
C PRO A 183 -21.40 -20.01 -3.24
N ARG A 184 -21.84 -19.15 -4.13
CA ARG A 184 -21.85 -19.36 -5.58
C ARG A 184 -21.30 -18.11 -6.25
N ALA A 185 -20.71 -18.25 -7.44
CA ALA A 185 -20.25 -17.11 -8.22
C ALA A 185 -21.38 -16.08 -8.40
N GLY A 186 -21.09 -14.83 -8.11
CA GLY A 186 -22.05 -13.73 -8.18
C GLY A 186 -23.11 -13.70 -7.07
N ASN A 187 -22.97 -14.51 -6.02
CA ASN A 187 -23.91 -14.49 -4.87
C ASN A 187 -23.39 -13.71 -3.65
N GLN A 188 -22.30 -12.96 -3.80
CA GLN A 188 -21.77 -12.08 -2.76
C GLN A 188 -22.77 -10.96 -2.46
N THR A 189 -22.98 -10.70 -1.17
CA THR A 189 -23.96 -9.73 -0.69
C THR A 189 -23.50 -8.29 -0.89
N LEU A 190 -22.26 -7.96 -0.53
CA LEU A 190 -21.75 -6.59 -0.61
C LEU A 190 -21.79 -6.00 -2.02
N PRO A 191 -21.37 -6.71 -3.10
CA PRO A 191 -21.49 -6.20 -4.46
C PRO A 191 -22.92 -5.89 -4.87
N LYS A 192 -23.87 -6.74 -4.49
CA LYS A 192 -25.31 -6.52 -4.77
C LYS A 192 -25.84 -5.30 -4.02
N LEU A 193 -25.50 -5.19 -2.73
CA LEU A 193 -25.91 -4.08 -1.86
C LEU A 193 -25.35 -2.73 -2.38
N TRP A 194 -24.14 -2.73 -2.95
CA TRP A 194 -23.57 -1.54 -3.58
C TRP A 194 -24.29 -1.15 -4.87
N LEU A 195 -24.62 -2.14 -5.70
CA LEU A 195 -25.25 -1.91 -7.01
C LEU A 195 -26.73 -1.51 -6.92
N ASP A 196 -27.45 -2.05 -5.94
CA ASP A 196 -28.88 -1.83 -5.74
C ASP A 196 -29.13 -1.08 -4.44
N PRO A 197 -29.49 0.22 -4.50
CA PRO A 197 -29.74 1.03 -3.32
C PRO A 197 -30.99 0.60 -2.53
N ASP A 198 -31.93 -0.11 -3.18
CA ASP A 198 -33.19 -0.56 -2.57
C ASP A 198 -33.07 -1.97 -1.96
N MET A 199 -31.95 -2.64 -2.20
CA MET A 199 -31.69 -3.96 -1.63
C MET A 199 -31.60 -3.90 -0.11
N VAL A 200 -32.32 -4.83 0.54
CA VAL A 200 -32.20 -5.11 1.97
C VAL A 200 -31.60 -6.50 2.14
N THR A 201 -30.57 -6.60 2.96
CA THR A 201 -30.01 -7.88 3.43
C THR A 201 -30.05 -7.92 4.96
N SER A 202 -29.47 -8.94 5.57
CA SER A 202 -29.40 -9.04 7.03
C SER A 202 -27.98 -9.32 7.49
N THR A 203 -27.71 -9.00 8.75
CA THR A 203 -26.54 -9.52 9.46
C THR A 203 -26.68 -11.00 9.78
N LEU A 204 -25.58 -11.65 10.07
CA LEU A 204 -25.49 -13.00 10.63
C LEU A 204 -25.12 -12.90 12.11
N VAL A 205 -25.94 -13.49 12.98
CA VAL A 205 -25.58 -13.69 14.38
C VAL A 205 -24.57 -14.84 14.46
N SER A 206 -23.34 -14.52 14.84
CA SER A 206 -22.26 -15.51 14.98
C SER A 206 -22.33 -16.20 16.34
N THR A 207 -21.99 -17.48 16.41
CA THR A 207 -21.91 -18.21 17.66
C THR A 207 -20.91 -17.54 18.61
N GLY A 208 -21.28 -17.35 19.87
CA GLY A 208 -20.46 -16.69 20.89
C GLY A 208 -20.45 -15.15 20.81
N SER A 209 -21.24 -14.55 19.92
CA SER A 209 -21.41 -13.10 19.86
C SER A 209 -22.37 -12.59 20.94
N PRO A 210 -22.12 -11.40 21.53
CA PRO A 210 -23.11 -10.75 22.41
C PRO A 210 -24.32 -10.20 21.66
N VAL A 211 -24.26 -10.09 20.32
CA VAL A 211 -25.42 -9.75 19.49
C VAL A 211 -26.32 -10.96 19.37
N THR A 212 -27.59 -10.80 19.75
CA THR A 212 -28.58 -11.90 19.79
C THR A 212 -29.49 -11.95 18.57
N ASP A 213 -29.72 -10.83 17.92
CA ASP A 213 -30.68 -10.71 16.84
C ASP A 213 -30.05 -10.13 15.57
N PRO A 214 -30.40 -10.65 14.38
CA PRO A 214 -29.95 -10.06 13.14
C PRO A 214 -30.56 -8.67 12.92
N SER A 215 -29.85 -7.82 12.21
CA SER A 215 -30.32 -6.48 11.80
C SER A 215 -30.49 -6.41 10.29
N PRO A 216 -31.47 -5.65 9.78
CA PRO A 216 -31.56 -5.33 8.37
C PRO A 216 -30.40 -4.42 7.97
N VAL A 217 -29.86 -4.62 6.78
CA VAL A 217 -28.76 -3.83 6.23
C VAL A 217 -29.14 -3.33 4.84
N THR A 218 -29.02 -2.04 4.64
CA THR A 218 -29.15 -1.37 3.35
C THR A 218 -27.81 -0.72 2.97
N ARG A 219 -27.67 -0.34 1.71
CA ARG A 219 -26.51 0.46 1.27
C ARG A 219 -26.31 1.71 2.13
N ARG A 220 -27.42 2.40 2.44
CA ARG A 220 -27.40 3.65 3.23
C ARG A 220 -27.00 3.38 4.68
N SER A 221 -27.63 2.42 5.35
CA SER A 221 -27.32 2.12 6.75
C SER A 221 -25.88 1.68 6.95
N LEU A 222 -25.28 0.95 5.98
CA LEU A 222 -23.87 0.56 6.03
C LEU A 222 -22.92 1.76 5.89
N ILE A 223 -23.20 2.69 4.96
CA ILE A 223 -22.42 3.92 4.82
C ILE A 223 -22.53 4.77 6.10
N ASP A 224 -23.73 4.94 6.64
CA ASP A 224 -23.98 5.75 7.85
C ASP A 224 -23.30 5.12 9.08
N ALA A 225 -23.31 3.79 9.21
CA ALA A 225 -22.61 3.08 10.29
C ALA A 225 -21.08 3.28 10.22
N LEU A 226 -20.48 3.11 9.04
CA LEU A 226 -19.04 3.36 8.85
C LEU A 226 -18.68 4.83 9.09
N ALA A 227 -19.49 5.78 8.60
CA ALA A 227 -19.27 7.20 8.84
C ALA A 227 -19.40 7.55 10.33
N HIS A 228 -20.34 6.93 11.05
CA HIS A 228 -20.49 7.10 12.50
C HIS A 228 -19.25 6.59 13.26
N LEU A 229 -18.70 5.43 12.89
CA LEU A 229 -17.45 4.93 13.48
C LEU A 229 -16.29 5.90 13.21
N MET A 230 -16.20 6.48 12.00
CA MET A 230 -15.21 7.52 11.70
C MET A 230 -15.45 8.79 12.53
N ASP A 231 -16.71 9.22 12.72
CA ASP A 231 -17.05 10.38 13.57
C ASP A 231 -16.69 10.14 15.04
N ARG A 232 -16.86 8.91 15.54
CA ARG A 232 -16.53 8.49 16.91
C ARG A 232 -15.03 8.46 17.15
N HIS A 233 -14.31 7.73 16.28
CA HIS A 233 -12.87 7.48 16.48
C HIS A 233 -11.98 8.57 15.93
N ARG A 234 -12.50 9.48 15.08
CA ARG A 234 -11.78 10.62 14.48
C ARG A 234 -10.41 10.20 13.94
N PRO A 235 -10.34 9.25 12.98
CA PRO A 235 -9.09 8.68 12.54
C PRO A 235 -8.17 9.73 11.91
N THR A 236 -6.90 9.67 12.25
CA THR A 236 -5.82 10.40 11.58
C THR A 236 -5.27 9.62 10.40
N LEU A 237 -5.51 8.30 10.39
CA LEU A 237 -5.15 7.38 9.31
C LEU A 237 -6.30 6.39 9.05
N VAL A 238 -6.79 6.37 7.81
CA VAL A 238 -7.73 5.35 7.34
C VAL A 238 -6.99 4.36 6.42
N ARG A 239 -7.10 3.08 6.72
CA ARG A 239 -6.62 1.97 5.88
C ARG A 239 -7.80 1.22 5.28
N MET A 240 -7.72 0.88 4.00
CA MET A 240 -8.74 0.13 3.27
C MET A 240 -8.10 -0.72 2.17
N LEU A 241 -8.87 -1.64 1.59
CA LEU A 241 -8.44 -2.40 0.42
C LEU A 241 -8.56 -1.56 -0.87
N ASP A 242 -8.24 -2.14 -2.03
CA ASP A 242 -8.27 -1.45 -3.32
C ASP A 242 -9.71 -1.41 -3.89
N ALA A 243 -10.22 -0.21 -4.12
CA ALA A 243 -11.51 0.00 -4.77
C ALA A 243 -11.47 -0.26 -6.29
N ASP A 244 -10.29 -0.28 -6.88
CA ASP A 244 -10.08 -0.33 -8.33
C ASP A 244 -8.97 -1.34 -8.72
N PRO A 245 -9.14 -2.63 -8.40
CA PRO A 245 -8.15 -3.64 -8.75
C PRO A 245 -7.96 -3.74 -10.26
N ASP A 246 -6.76 -4.10 -10.67
CA ASP A 246 -6.44 -4.28 -12.08
C ASP A 246 -7.21 -5.43 -12.71
N ARG A 247 -7.45 -5.28 -14.01
CA ARG A 247 -7.91 -6.41 -14.81
C ARG A 247 -6.76 -7.38 -15.04
N GLN A 248 -7.02 -8.68 -14.86
CA GLN A 248 -6.10 -9.76 -15.16
C GLN A 248 -6.72 -10.79 -16.10
N VAL A 249 -5.87 -11.47 -16.84
CA VAL A 249 -6.24 -12.66 -17.59
C VAL A 249 -5.88 -13.87 -16.72
N HIS A 250 -6.85 -14.76 -16.50
CA HIS A 250 -6.63 -16.00 -15.78
C HIS A 250 -5.92 -17.01 -16.66
N ASP A 251 -4.91 -17.65 -16.12
CA ASP A 251 -4.15 -18.73 -16.75
C ASP A 251 -3.77 -19.81 -15.72
N ALA A 252 -3.04 -20.84 -16.15
CA ALA A 252 -2.66 -21.96 -15.29
C ALA A 252 -1.73 -21.58 -14.12
N LEU A 253 -1.09 -20.41 -14.18
CA LEU A 253 -0.18 -19.91 -13.14
C LEU A 253 -0.88 -19.02 -12.12
N HIS A 254 -2.13 -18.62 -12.37
CA HIS A 254 -2.85 -17.65 -11.56
C HIS A 254 -4.13 -18.26 -11.00
N ARG A 255 -4.45 -17.90 -9.77
CA ARG A 255 -5.66 -18.37 -9.10
C ARG A 255 -6.90 -17.70 -9.68
N VAL A 256 -7.95 -18.50 -9.84
CA VAL A 256 -9.23 -18.07 -10.42
C VAL A 256 -10.30 -17.86 -9.35
N HIS A 257 -10.11 -18.42 -8.15
CA HIS A 257 -11.19 -18.57 -7.15
C HIS A 257 -11.64 -17.29 -6.48
N HIS A 258 -10.75 -16.30 -6.37
CA HIS A 258 -10.97 -15.09 -5.59
C HIS A 258 -11.05 -13.84 -6.44
N ASP A 259 -10.93 -14.00 -7.76
CA ASP A 259 -10.98 -12.89 -8.69
C ASP A 259 -12.42 -12.58 -9.09
N GLN A 260 -12.76 -11.30 -9.13
CA GLN A 260 -14.00 -10.89 -9.80
C GLN A 260 -13.81 -10.96 -11.32
N PRO A 261 -14.91 -11.11 -12.08
CA PRO A 261 -14.83 -11.13 -13.55
C PRO A 261 -14.07 -9.91 -14.11
N GLY A 262 -12.93 -10.17 -14.73
CA GLY A 262 -12.07 -9.15 -15.32
C GLY A 262 -11.17 -8.38 -14.35
N TYR A 263 -11.13 -8.73 -13.06
CA TYR A 263 -10.26 -8.14 -12.04
C TYR A 263 -9.52 -9.23 -11.26
N SER A 264 -8.47 -8.84 -10.59
CA SER A 264 -7.60 -9.77 -9.84
C SER A 264 -7.79 -9.62 -8.34
N ASP A 265 -9.02 -9.49 -7.88
CA ASP A 265 -9.31 -9.38 -6.45
C ASP A 265 -10.72 -9.91 -6.12
N HIS A 266 -10.98 -10.11 -4.82
CA HIS A 266 -12.30 -10.51 -4.36
C HIS A 266 -13.31 -9.36 -4.55
N PRO A 267 -14.54 -9.65 -5.00
CA PRO A 267 -15.58 -8.62 -5.16
C PRO A 267 -15.86 -7.84 -3.88
N ASP A 268 -15.87 -8.52 -2.73
CA ASP A 268 -16.14 -7.88 -1.43
C ASP A 268 -15.01 -6.91 -1.05
N HIS A 269 -13.74 -7.18 -1.39
CA HIS A 269 -12.62 -6.26 -1.15
C HIS A 269 -12.84 -4.92 -1.84
N THR A 270 -13.15 -4.97 -3.14
CA THR A 270 -13.45 -3.78 -3.96
C THR A 270 -14.60 -2.99 -3.37
N VAL A 271 -15.67 -3.68 -3.00
CA VAL A 271 -16.90 -3.02 -2.56
C VAL A 271 -16.79 -2.50 -1.13
N ALA A 272 -16.14 -3.22 -0.22
CA ALA A 272 -15.83 -2.70 1.12
C ALA A 272 -15.03 -1.39 1.04
N ALA A 273 -14.05 -1.33 0.11
CA ALA A 273 -13.30 -0.10 -0.14
C ALA A 273 -14.19 1.04 -0.69
N LEU A 274 -15.16 0.75 -1.58
CA LEU A 274 -16.12 1.75 -2.06
C LEU A 274 -17.03 2.27 -0.94
N PHE A 275 -17.53 1.38 -0.08
CA PHE A 275 -18.28 1.78 1.12
C PHE A 275 -17.45 2.66 2.04
N THR A 276 -16.18 2.31 2.23
CA THR A 276 -15.23 3.10 3.04
C THR A 276 -15.03 4.49 2.46
N GLN A 277 -14.82 4.61 1.14
CA GLN A 277 -14.67 5.91 0.47
C GLN A 277 -15.93 6.77 0.60
N ALA A 278 -17.12 6.17 0.44
CA ALA A 278 -18.38 6.89 0.60
C ALA A 278 -18.59 7.38 2.04
N ALA A 279 -18.31 6.54 3.02
CA ALA A 279 -18.39 6.89 4.43
C ALA A 279 -17.37 7.97 4.82
N LEU A 280 -16.13 7.86 4.33
CA LEU A 280 -15.08 8.85 4.54
C LEU A 280 -15.46 10.21 3.94
N ALA A 281 -16.01 10.23 2.73
CA ALA A 281 -16.50 11.47 2.11
C ALA A 281 -17.62 12.12 2.94
N GLN A 282 -18.52 11.32 3.52
CA GLN A 282 -19.57 11.82 4.42
C GLN A 282 -18.99 12.37 5.72
N HIS A 283 -18.03 11.67 6.35
CA HIS A 283 -17.32 12.11 7.55
C HIS A 283 -16.57 13.42 7.31
N LEU A 284 -15.73 13.49 6.26
CA LEU A 284 -14.92 14.67 5.94
C LEU A 284 -15.78 15.90 5.59
N LYS A 285 -16.96 15.71 4.99
CA LYS A 285 -17.89 16.81 4.73
C LYS A 285 -18.38 17.47 6.02
N LYS A 286 -18.62 16.70 7.08
CA LYS A 286 -19.02 17.22 8.41
C LYS A 286 -17.85 17.90 9.14
N ARG A 287 -16.62 17.45 8.89
CA ARG A 287 -15.40 17.83 9.63
C ARG A 287 -14.48 18.78 8.86
N ARG A 288 -14.98 19.49 7.85
CA ARG A 288 -14.17 20.41 7.03
C ARG A 288 -13.34 21.35 7.90
N GLY A 289 -12.01 21.27 7.74
CA GLY A 289 -11.05 22.18 8.38
C GLY A 289 -10.72 21.87 9.85
N THR A 290 -11.26 20.80 10.44
CA THR A 290 -10.98 20.47 11.86
C THR A 290 -10.00 19.31 12.02
N ASP A 291 -10.10 18.29 11.18
CA ASP A 291 -9.33 17.05 11.33
C ASP A 291 -8.58 16.73 10.03
N ALA A 292 -7.28 16.47 10.13
CA ALA A 292 -6.48 15.97 9.03
C ALA A 292 -6.47 14.43 9.08
N CYS A 293 -6.64 13.78 7.91
CA CYS A 293 -6.65 12.34 7.79
C CYS A 293 -5.85 11.89 6.56
N ALA A 294 -4.89 11.02 6.77
CA ALA A 294 -4.20 10.31 5.70
C ALA A 294 -5.00 9.06 5.29
N VAL A 295 -4.84 8.62 4.04
CA VAL A 295 -5.52 7.43 3.53
C VAL A 295 -4.50 6.50 2.87
N VAL A 296 -4.56 5.21 3.18
CA VAL A 296 -3.77 4.17 2.52
C VAL A 296 -4.70 3.07 2.00
N SER A 297 -4.58 2.74 0.72
CA SER A 297 -5.26 1.60 0.10
C SER A 297 -4.26 0.48 -0.17
N TYR A 298 -4.62 -0.74 0.23
CA TYR A 298 -3.79 -1.93 0.07
C TYR A 298 -4.34 -2.82 -1.04
N ARG A 299 -3.46 -3.39 -1.82
CA ARG A 299 -3.83 -4.40 -2.81
C ARG A 299 -4.11 -5.73 -2.11
N GLY A 300 -5.20 -6.38 -2.49
CA GLY A 300 -5.58 -7.69 -2.00
C GLY A 300 -4.89 -8.84 -2.76
N TYR A 301 -5.65 -9.81 -3.24
CA TYR A 301 -5.13 -11.00 -3.94
C TYR A 301 -4.29 -10.68 -5.17
N PHE A 302 -4.45 -9.51 -5.75
CA PHE A 302 -3.63 -9.01 -6.86
C PHE A 302 -2.12 -9.06 -6.55
N ASN A 303 -1.72 -8.94 -5.29
CA ASN A 303 -0.31 -9.05 -4.87
C ASN A 303 0.37 -10.35 -5.29
N GLU A 304 -0.38 -11.44 -5.43
CA GLU A 304 0.14 -12.75 -5.85
C GLU A 304 0.86 -12.70 -7.21
N ARG A 305 0.57 -11.69 -8.02
CA ARG A 305 1.09 -11.57 -9.39
C ARG A 305 2.42 -10.83 -9.48
N TRP A 306 2.88 -10.23 -8.38
CA TRP A 306 4.11 -9.44 -8.33
C TRP A 306 5.20 -10.16 -7.54
N PRO A 307 6.49 -9.83 -7.74
CA PRO A 307 7.56 -10.40 -6.94
C PRO A 307 7.37 -10.18 -5.44
N ASP A 308 7.88 -11.09 -4.61
CA ASP A 308 7.88 -10.95 -3.15
C ASP A 308 8.67 -9.72 -2.74
N ASN A 309 8.13 -8.94 -1.77
CA ASN A 309 8.77 -7.70 -1.33
C ASN A 309 9.07 -7.65 0.18
N LEU A 310 8.63 -8.62 0.96
CA LEU A 310 8.87 -8.64 2.39
C LEU A 310 10.18 -9.36 2.74
N PRO A 311 11.10 -8.73 3.52
CA PRO A 311 12.25 -9.40 4.09
C PRO A 311 11.84 -10.55 5.02
N ARG A 312 12.72 -11.53 5.17
CA ARG A 312 12.43 -12.80 5.87
C ARG A 312 11.85 -12.63 7.27
N HIS A 313 12.35 -11.67 8.05
CA HIS A 313 11.88 -11.48 9.43
C HIS A 313 10.51 -10.81 9.49
N LEU A 314 10.18 -9.86 8.58
CA LEU A 314 8.82 -9.31 8.46
C LEU A 314 7.82 -10.37 8.02
N LEU A 315 8.24 -11.23 7.09
CA LEU A 315 7.44 -12.38 6.71
C LEU A 315 7.21 -13.32 7.89
N ALA A 316 8.24 -13.59 8.71
CA ALA A 316 8.12 -14.44 9.88
C ALA A 316 7.15 -13.86 10.92
N ALA A 317 7.21 -12.55 11.21
CA ALA A 317 6.27 -11.87 12.11
C ALA A 317 4.84 -11.96 11.59
N LYS A 318 4.62 -11.67 10.30
CA LYS A 318 3.31 -11.79 9.65
C LYS A 318 2.76 -13.22 9.69
N VAL A 319 3.61 -14.23 9.47
CA VAL A 319 3.25 -15.65 9.60
C VAL A 319 2.87 -16.02 11.04
N SER A 320 3.55 -15.47 12.04
CA SER A 320 3.21 -15.70 13.45
C SER A 320 1.82 -15.15 13.79
N ALA A 321 1.47 -13.96 13.32
CA ALA A 321 0.12 -13.40 13.48
C ALA A 321 -0.95 -14.26 12.77
N LEU A 322 -0.67 -14.72 11.53
CA LEU A 322 -1.57 -15.64 10.80
C LEU A 322 -1.71 -17.00 11.50
N ASN A 323 -0.66 -17.52 12.14
CA ASN A 323 -0.74 -18.75 12.91
C ASN A 323 -1.59 -18.57 14.17
N ALA A 324 -1.47 -17.44 14.87
CA ALA A 324 -2.34 -17.10 15.99
C ALA A 324 -3.82 -17.01 15.55
N TYR A 325 -4.09 -16.36 14.41
CA TYR A 325 -5.43 -16.32 13.79
C TYR A 325 -5.94 -17.70 13.41
N GLY A 326 -5.10 -18.54 12.83
CA GLY A 326 -5.45 -19.90 12.45
C GLY A 326 -5.87 -20.76 13.62
N GLY A 327 -5.32 -20.47 14.80
CA GLY A 327 -5.64 -21.20 16.02
C GLY A 327 -5.40 -22.70 15.94
N THR A 328 -5.97 -23.42 16.88
CA THR A 328 -5.94 -24.89 16.91
C THR A 328 -7.25 -25.42 17.50
N PRO A 329 -7.76 -26.54 16.99
CA PRO A 329 -8.96 -27.17 17.57
C PRO A 329 -8.67 -27.86 18.91
N GLU A 330 -7.41 -28.22 19.18
CA GLU A 330 -7.01 -28.88 20.43
C GLU A 330 -6.98 -27.88 21.59
N GLY A 331 -7.68 -28.20 22.68
CA GLY A 331 -7.76 -27.33 23.87
C GLY A 331 -8.46 -26.00 23.61
N CYS A 332 -9.38 -25.97 22.65
CA CYS A 332 -10.21 -24.81 22.38
C CYS A 332 -11.41 -24.77 23.34
N ASP A 333 -11.46 -23.73 24.18
CA ASP A 333 -12.56 -23.51 25.14
C ASP A 333 -13.67 -22.59 24.59
N PHE A 334 -13.45 -21.96 23.44
CA PHE A 334 -14.46 -21.08 22.86
C PHE A 334 -15.53 -21.87 22.08
N VAL A 335 -16.78 -21.61 22.38
CA VAL A 335 -17.94 -22.38 21.87
C VAL A 335 -18.01 -22.45 20.34
N ALA A 336 -17.51 -21.45 19.63
CA ALA A 336 -17.51 -21.40 18.16
C ALA A 336 -16.25 -22.01 17.53
N GLY A 337 -15.20 -22.31 18.32
CA GLY A 337 -13.88 -22.69 17.83
C GLY A 337 -12.85 -21.56 17.90
N CYS A 338 -11.56 -21.93 17.94
CA CYS A 338 -10.45 -21.02 18.22
C CYS A 338 -9.68 -20.62 16.97
N GLY A 339 -10.33 -20.20 15.90
CA GLY A 339 -9.70 -19.67 14.72
C GLY A 339 -10.16 -20.27 13.39
N ASP A 340 -9.57 -19.84 12.31
CA ASP A 340 -9.73 -20.43 10.97
C ASP A 340 -8.60 -21.45 10.73
N TYR A 341 -8.89 -22.72 10.97
CA TYR A 341 -7.88 -23.77 11.02
C TYR A 341 -7.16 -24.05 9.70
N ASP A 342 -7.72 -23.66 8.55
CA ASP A 342 -7.09 -23.88 7.23
C ASP A 342 -6.18 -22.70 6.81
N VAL A 343 -6.47 -21.49 7.26
CA VAL A 343 -5.81 -20.28 6.76
C VAL A 343 -4.39 -20.11 7.30
N GLY A 344 -4.17 -20.27 8.61
CA GLY A 344 -2.86 -20.01 9.21
C GLY A 344 -1.76 -21.02 8.82
N ARG A 345 -2.12 -22.27 8.53
CA ARG A 345 -1.16 -23.37 8.40
C ARG A 345 -0.55 -23.56 7.01
N ASN A 346 -1.27 -23.31 5.92
CA ASN A 346 -0.88 -23.75 4.59
C ASN A 346 -0.47 -22.63 3.63
N ARG A 347 -0.88 -21.39 3.86
CA ARG A 347 -0.72 -20.29 2.90
C ARG A 347 0.37 -19.32 3.28
N SER A 348 0.82 -19.34 4.51
CA SER A 348 1.79 -18.40 5.05
C SER A 348 3.20 -18.52 4.46
N ARG A 349 3.58 -19.71 3.98
CA ARG A 349 4.95 -19.98 3.51
C ARG A 349 5.09 -20.22 2.00
N LYS A 350 4.02 -20.55 1.31
CA LYS A 350 4.09 -21.00 -0.10
C LYS A 350 3.16 -20.27 -1.05
N THR A 351 2.17 -19.56 -0.57
CA THR A 351 1.26 -18.79 -1.42
C THR A 351 1.49 -17.30 -1.22
N GLY A 352 1.58 -16.60 -2.31
CA GLY A 352 2.11 -15.27 -2.42
C GLY A 352 1.49 -14.14 -1.60
N TRP A 353 0.41 -14.34 -0.87
CA TRP A 353 -0.24 -13.24 -0.14
C TRP A 353 0.50 -12.82 1.12
N ALA A 354 1.01 -13.79 1.91
CA ALA A 354 1.76 -13.47 3.11
C ALA A 354 3.12 -12.82 2.80
N GLN A 355 3.69 -13.11 1.64
CA GLN A 355 5.03 -12.67 1.24
C GLN A 355 5.08 -11.23 0.73
N ARG A 356 3.92 -10.59 0.56
CA ARG A 356 3.80 -9.27 -0.07
C ARG A 356 2.90 -8.35 0.72
N THR A 357 3.20 -7.07 0.66
CA THR A 357 2.31 -5.99 1.06
C THR A 357 2.55 -4.81 0.12
N SER A 358 1.52 -4.39 -0.59
CA SER A 358 1.64 -3.33 -1.58
C SER A 358 0.50 -2.34 -1.47
N HIS A 359 0.84 -1.06 -1.59
CA HIS A 359 -0.14 0.02 -1.63
C HIS A 359 -0.65 0.23 -3.06
N ARG A 360 -1.90 0.67 -3.17
CA ARG A 360 -2.46 1.13 -4.44
C ARG A 360 -1.76 2.38 -4.95
N HIS A 361 -1.26 3.23 -4.05
CA HIS A 361 -0.52 4.45 -4.36
C HIS A 361 0.87 4.40 -3.70
N PRO A 362 1.79 3.55 -4.21
CA PRO A 362 3.03 3.22 -3.49
C PRO A 362 4.03 4.39 -3.44
N THR A 363 3.90 5.37 -4.34
CA THR A 363 4.75 6.57 -4.37
C THR A 363 4.15 7.77 -3.63
N ALA A 364 3.06 7.55 -2.86
CA ALA A 364 2.52 8.59 -2.00
C ALA A 364 3.55 8.95 -0.93
N ALA A 365 4.06 10.17 -1.00
CA ALA A 365 5.06 10.75 -0.10
C ALA A 365 4.86 12.26 -0.06
N PRO A 366 5.32 12.96 0.97
CA PRO A 366 5.46 14.41 0.90
C PRO A 366 6.33 14.81 -0.30
N ARG A 367 5.98 15.91 -0.95
CA ARG A 367 6.79 16.48 -2.04
C ARG A 367 7.45 17.75 -1.54
N LEU A 368 8.77 17.72 -1.41
CA LEU A 368 9.55 18.88 -1.03
C LEU A 368 9.86 19.75 -2.25
N LEU A 369 9.79 21.06 -2.07
CA LEU A 369 10.16 22.02 -3.09
C LEU A 369 10.75 23.25 -2.41
N GLN A 370 11.91 23.70 -2.91
CA GLN A 370 12.56 24.91 -2.46
C GLN A 370 12.29 26.05 -3.44
N ASP A 371 11.93 27.20 -2.93
CA ASP A 371 11.78 28.42 -3.73
C ASP A 371 13.16 29.07 -3.93
N ALA A 372 13.26 30.01 -4.88
CA ALA A 372 14.53 30.69 -5.15
C ALA A 372 15.05 31.55 -4.00
N ASP A 373 14.19 31.93 -3.05
CA ASP A 373 14.59 32.60 -1.79
C ASP A 373 15.02 31.62 -0.68
N GLY A 374 15.09 30.33 -0.99
CA GLY A 374 15.45 29.29 -0.03
C GLY A 374 14.29 28.72 0.79
N THR A 375 13.12 29.34 0.77
CA THR A 375 11.94 28.88 1.51
C THR A 375 11.51 27.48 1.05
N LEU A 376 11.34 26.55 2.01
CA LEU A 376 10.89 25.21 1.73
C LEU A 376 9.37 25.09 1.85
N TYR A 377 8.83 24.26 0.98
CA TYR A 377 7.43 23.86 0.99
C TYR A 377 7.33 22.34 0.89
N ALA A 378 6.37 21.79 1.62
CA ALA A 378 6.00 20.39 1.50
C ALA A 378 4.54 20.27 1.05
N PHE A 379 4.25 19.22 0.26
CA PHE A 379 2.91 18.96 -0.26
C PHE A 379 2.57 17.50 -0.10
N ALA A 380 1.33 17.20 0.30
CA ALA A 380 0.78 15.85 0.35
C ALA A 380 -0.74 15.89 0.10
N VAL A 381 -1.39 14.74 0.13
CA VAL A 381 -2.85 14.65 0.15
C VAL A 381 -3.30 14.29 1.56
N LEU A 382 -4.13 15.14 2.16
CA LEU A 382 -4.81 14.90 3.42
C LEU A 382 -6.31 15.13 3.25
N SER A 383 -7.13 14.29 3.85
CA SER A 383 -8.60 14.42 3.80
C SER A 383 -9.15 14.54 2.37
N GLY A 384 -8.50 13.88 1.40
CA GLY A 384 -8.87 13.96 -0.02
C GLY A 384 -8.62 15.32 -0.69
N GLN A 385 -7.80 16.19 -0.08
CA GLN A 385 -7.42 17.49 -0.61
C GLN A 385 -5.89 17.63 -0.64
N ALA A 386 -5.36 18.49 -1.51
CA ALA A 386 -3.95 18.84 -1.44
C ALA A 386 -3.69 19.69 -0.18
N ALA A 387 -2.71 19.29 0.58
CA ALA A 387 -2.21 19.99 1.75
C ALA A 387 -0.83 20.58 1.46
N MET A 388 -0.56 21.78 1.96
CA MET A 388 0.71 22.48 1.82
C MET A 388 1.19 22.95 3.18
N TRP A 389 2.43 22.67 3.50
CA TRP A 389 3.19 23.25 4.60
C TRP A 389 4.23 24.22 4.06
N ARG A 390 4.49 25.26 4.81
CA ARG A 390 5.60 26.19 4.54
C ARG A 390 6.55 26.14 5.72
N GLN A 391 7.83 26.10 5.48
CA GLN A 391 8.83 26.23 6.52
C GLN A 391 8.78 27.67 7.06
N GLU A 392 8.58 27.85 8.37
CA GLU A 392 8.46 29.15 9.02
C GLU A 392 9.81 29.66 9.50
N ASP A 393 10.60 28.79 10.13
CA ASP A 393 11.96 29.06 10.53
C ASP A 393 12.91 27.99 10.01
N PRO A 394 13.84 28.36 9.12
CA PRO A 394 14.88 27.45 8.64
C PRO A 394 15.87 27.00 9.73
N ALA A 395 16.06 27.79 10.80
CA ALA A 395 17.06 27.52 11.84
C ALA A 395 16.59 26.43 12.82
N ASP A 396 15.31 26.46 13.21
CA ASP A 396 14.74 25.46 14.12
C ASP A 396 13.95 24.35 13.42
N GLY A 397 13.78 24.47 12.10
CA GLY A 397 13.08 23.48 11.29
C GLY A 397 11.57 23.47 11.45
N THR A 398 10.96 24.54 12.01
CA THR A 398 9.52 24.64 12.20
C THR A 398 8.75 24.79 10.90
N TRP A 399 7.57 24.18 10.87
CA TRP A 399 6.65 24.20 9.75
C TRP A 399 5.29 24.75 10.14
N SER A 400 4.65 25.46 9.22
CA SER A 400 3.28 25.92 9.40
C SER A 400 2.33 24.73 9.60
N LYS A 401 1.15 24.98 10.16
CA LYS A 401 0.04 24.03 10.04
C LYS A 401 -0.28 23.78 8.57
N PRO A 402 -0.81 22.59 8.20
CA PRO A 402 -1.17 22.29 6.82
C PRO A 402 -2.30 23.22 6.35
N ARG A 403 -2.07 23.89 5.22
CA ARG A 403 -3.11 24.65 4.51
C ARG A 403 -3.69 23.77 3.41
N LEU A 404 -4.98 23.50 3.48
CA LEU A 404 -5.70 22.76 2.44
C LEU A 404 -5.90 23.65 1.21
N LEU A 405 -5.60 23.09 0.03
CA LEU A 405 -5.66 23.76 -1.27
C LEU A 405 -6.83 23.26 -2.13
N GLY A 406 -7.80 22.59 -1.50
CA GLY A 406 -8.94 21.99 -2.20
C GLY A 406 -8.57 20.75 -3.02
N GLY A 407 -9.43 20.44 -3.99
CA GLY A 407 -9.30 19.28 -4.85
C GLY A 407 -10.37 18.23 -4.61
N ASP A 408 -11.02 18.20 -3.47
CA ASP A 408 -12.03 17.23 -2.99
C ASP A 408 -12.12 15.92 -3.78
N GLY A 409 -11.80 14.80 -3.15
CA GLY A 409 -11.75 13.49 -3.79
C GLY A 409 -10.40 13.13 -4.43
N LEU A 410 -9.32 13.89 -4.12
CA LEU A 410 -7.96 13.51 -4.55
C LEU A 410 -7.57 12.17 -3.93
N GLN A 411 -6.96 11.33 -4.77
CA GLN A 411 -6.36 10.08 -4.34
C GLN A 411 -5.00 10.35 -3.66
N PRO A 412 -4.54 9.46 -2.76
CA PRO A 412 -3.20 9.55 -2.21
C PRO A 412 -2.15 9.57 -3.33
N GLY A 413 -1.32 10.56 -3.38
CA GLY A 413 -0.32 10.71 -4.43
C GLY A 413 -0.47 12.03 -5.16
N LEU A 414 0.51 12.89 -4.94
CA LEU A 414 0.59 14.23 -5.49
C LEU A 414 1.93 14.40 -6.17
N THR A 415 1.94 15.03 -7.33
CA THR A 415 3.17 15.47 -8.00
C THR A 415 3.17 16.99 -8.06
N VAL A 416 4.33 17.58 -7.83
CA VAL A 416 4.53 19.03 -7.87
C VAL A 416 5.59 19.32 -8.92
N SER A 417 5.34 20.32 -9.77
CA SER A 417 6.34 20.93 -10.63
C SER A 417 6.45 22.42 -10.38
N GLN A 418 7.58 22.99 -10.75
CA GLN A 418 7.82 24.42 -10.75
C GLN A 418 8.25 24.83 -12.17
N ASP A 419 7.66 25.89 -12.69
CA ASP A 419 8.08 26.44 -13.98
C ASP A 419 9.28 27.38 -13.84
N LYS A 420 9.80 27.84 -14.96
CA LYS A 420 10.95 28.77 -15.00
C LYS A 420 10.71 30.10 -14.27
N ASP A 421 9.46 30.50 -14.13
CA ASP A 421 9.06 31.71 -13.43
C ASP A 421 8.84 31.49 -11.92
N GLY A 422 9.12 30.28 -11.44
CA GLY A 422 8.97 29.86 -10.04
C GLY A 422 7.52 29.61 -9.61
N ARG A 423 6.57 29.52 -10.56
CA ARG A 423 5.17 29.19 -10.25
C ARG A 423 5.04 27.68 -10.07
N ARG A 424 4.33 27.28 -9.03
CA ARG A 424 4.11 25.88 -8.69
C ARG A 424 2.82 25.37 -9.32
N ARG A 425 2.87 24.10 -9.74
CA ARG A 425 1.72 23.39 -10.26
C ARG A 425 1.62 22.01 -9.61
N LEU A 426 0.42 21.66 -9.21
CA LEU A 426 0.07 20.38 -8.59
C LEU A 426 -0.62 19.50 -9.62
N PHE A 427 -0.34 18.19 -9.57
CA PHE A 427 -1.00 17.16 -10.37
C PHE A 427 -1.40 15.99 -9.47
N ALA A 428 -2.62 15.51 -9.65
CA ALA A 428 -3.15 14.37 -8.90
C ALA A 428 -4.20 13.62 -9.74
N THR A 429 -4.62 12.47 -9.28
CA THR A 429 -5.86 11.84 -9.71
C THR A 429 -6.98 12.18 -8.73
N ARG A 430 -8.18 12.40 -9.24
CA ARG A 430 -9.38 12.72 -8.46
C ARG A 430 -10.53 11.81 -8.83
N ASN A 431 -11.23 11.27 -7.84
CA ASN A 431 -12.53 10.65 -8.03
C ASN A 431 -13.59 11.75 -7.88
N THR A 432 -14.33 12.03 -8.96
CA THR A 432 -15.37 13.06 -8.95
C THR A 432 -16.73 12.51 -8.56
N GLU A 433 -16.97 11.25 -8.80
CA GLU A 433 -18.20 10.54 -8.48
C GLU A 433 -17.90 9.13 -7.99
N LEU A 434 -18.70 8.64 -7.04
CA LEU A 434 -18.72 7.27 -6.56
C LEU A 434 -20.14 6.72 -6.73
N GLY A 435 -20.47 6.30 -7.95
CA GLY A 435 -21.76 5.73 -8.29
C GLY A 435 -21.82 4.21 -8.11
N PRO A 436 -23.03 3.63 -8.19
CA PRO A 436 -23.21 2.18 -8.00
C PRO A 436 -22.57 1.35 -9.12
N LYS A 437 -22.57 1.82 -10.36
CA LYS A 437 -21.99 1.09 -11.49
C LYS A 437 -20.59 1.59 -11.79
N ALA A 438 -19.73 0.72 -12.32
CA ALA A 438 -18.36 1.08 -12.68
C ALA A 438 -18.28 2.32 -13.59
N ARG A 439 -19.22 2.45 -14.52
CA ARG A 439 -19.34 3.59 -15.45
C ARG A 439 -19.71 4.91 -14.78
N ASP A 440 -20.29 4.86 -13.57
CA ASP A 440 -20.70 6.02 -12.81
C ASP A 440 -19.55 6.55 -11.91
N ASN A 441 -18.44 5.84 -11.87
CA ASN A 441 -17.25 6.22 -11.11
C ASN A 441 -16.28 6.93 -12.04
N ARG A 442 -16.11 8.22 -11.89
CA ARG A 442 -15.21 9.02 -12.72
C ARG A 442 -13.91 9.30 -12.02
N ARG A 443 -12.82 8.90 -12.66
CA ARG A 443 -11.48 9.29 -12.27
C ARG A 443 -10.89 10.20 -13.33
N GLU A 444 -10.30 11.29 -12.91
CA GLU A 444 -9.66 12.28 -13.78
C GLU A 444 -8.26 12.60 -13.28
N VAL A 445 -7.37 12.89 -14.20
CA VAL A 445 -6.13 13.61 -13.89
C VAL A 445 -6.47 15.08 -13.78
N VAL A 446 -6.08 15.70 -12.69
CA VAL A 446 -6.39 17.10 -12.39
C VAL A 446 -5.13 17.89 -12.05
N THR A 447 -5.20 19.21 -12.25
CA THR A 447 -4.10 20.14 -11.97
C THR A 447 -4.62 21.43 -11.35
N ALA A 448 -3.80 22.01 -10.45
CA ALA A 448 -3.97 23.36 -9.96
C ALA A 448 -2.62 24.10 -10.04
N ALA A 449 -2.61 25.33 -10.53
CA ALA A 449 -1.40 26.11 -10.71
C ALA A 449 -1.49 27.44 -9.96
N GLN A 450 -0.34 27.93 -9.51
CA GLN A 450 -0.24 29.29 -9.01
C GLN A 450 -0.38 30.32 -10.16
N GLN A 451 -1.12 31.36 -9.93
CA GLN A 451 -1.26 32.45 -10.91
C GLN A 451 0.01 33.30 -11.04
N ARG A 452 0.74 33.46 -9.92
CA ARG A 452 2.05 34.10 -9.84
C ARG A 452 2.90 33.39 -8.79
N ARG A 453 4.20 33.51 -8.88
CA ARG A 453 5.15 32.98 -7.88
C ARG A 453 4.75 33.39 -6.46
N GLY A 454 4.72 32.43 -5.54
CA GLY A 454 4.31 32.62 -4.15
C GLY A 454 2.85 32.99 -3.94
N GLY A 455 2.06 33.16 -5.02
CA GLY A 455 0.64 33.49 -4.98
C GLY A 455 -0.28 32.30 -4.66
N PRO A 456 -1.59 32.54 -4.57
CA PRO A 456 -2.55 31.48 -4.37
C PRO A 456 -2.60 30.52 -5.57
N PHE A 457 -2.97 29.27 -5.30
CA PHE A 457 -3.34 28.32 -6.36
C PHE A 457 -4.72 28.69 -6.92
N GLY A 458 -4.86 28.60 -8.23
CA GLY A 458 -6.14 28.68 -8.91
C GLY A 458 -7.02 27.46 -8.66
N ALA A 459 -8.20 27.46 -9.27
CA ALA A 459 -9.12 26.34 -9.21
C ALA A 459 -8.51 25.07 -9.85
N TRP A 460 -8.88 23.91 -9.30
CA TRP A 460 -8.53 22.62 -9.88
C TRP A 460 -9.25 22.43 -11.23
N SER A 461 -8.49 22.11 -12.25
CA SER A 461 -8.98 21.86 -13.61
C SER A 461 -8.69 20.43 -14.04
N SER A 462 -9.58 19.86 -14.84
CA SER A 462 -9.44 18.52 -15.38
C SER A 462 -8.48 18.49 -16.57
N LEU A 463 -7.58 17.54 -16.58
CA LEU A 463 -6.78 17.13 -17.74
C LEU A 463 -7.38 15.89 -18.42
N GLY A 464 -8.56 15.43 -17.97
CA GLY A 464 -9.25 14.28 -18.49
C GLY A 464 -8.62 12.95 -18.04
N ASN A 465 -8.87 11.92 -18.83
CA ASN A 465 -8.40 10.57 -18.62
C ASN A 465 -7.92 9.99 -19.96
N PRO A 466 -6.82 9.22 -20.03
CA PRO A 466 -6.43 8.57 -21.27
C PRO A 466 -7.46 7.56 -21.79
N GLU A 467 -8.34 7.06 -20.89
CA GLU A 467 -9.41 6.14 -21.23
C GLU A 467 -10.73 6.87 -21.46
N SER A 468 -11.37 6.60 -22.58
CA SER A 468 -12.71 7.11 -22.88
C SER A 468 -13.82 6.36 -22.14
N ASP A 469 -13.58 5.07 -21.81
CA ASP A 469 -14.49 4.25 -21.00
C ASP A 469 -14.26 4.54 -19.50
N PRO A 470 -15.25 5.05 -18.75
CA PRO A 470 -15.11 5.34 -17.33
C PRO A 470 -14.72 4.11 -16.49
N ALA A 471 -15.20 2.91 -16.85
CA ALA A 471 -14.84 1.69 -16.13
C ALA A 471 -13.36 1.33 -16.31
N ARG A 472 -12.76 1.63 -17.46
CA ARG A 472 -11.32 1.51 -17.69
C ARG A 472 -10.56 2.63 -16.98
N GLY A 473 -11.08 3.85 -17.05
CA GLY A 473 -10.48 5.05 -16.46
C GLY A 473 -10.27 4.95 -14.94
N ARG A 474 -11.01 4.10 -14.24
CA ARG A 474 -10.81 3.83 -12.80
C ARG A 474 -9.41 3.31 -12.45
N ARG A 475 -8.69 2.72 -13.41
CA ARG A 475 -7.36 2.11 -13.18
C ARG A 475 -6.20 3.00 -13.57
N VAL A 476 -6.50 4.23 -13.99
CA VAL A 476 -5.45 5.22 -14.28
C VAL A 476 -4.70 5.54 -12.99
N GLY A 477 -3.38 5.53 -13.10
CA GLY A 477 -2.46 5.69 -11.99
C GLY A 477 -2.21 7.14 -11.58
N THR A 478 -1.39 7.29 -10.55
CA THR A 478 -0.91 8.59 -10.08
C THR A 478 -0.06 9.26 -11.17
N PRO A 479 -0.32 10.54 -11.51
CA PRO A 479 0.47 11.24 -12.51
C PRO A 479 1.89 11.54 -12.02
N VAL A 480 2.86 11.44 -12.92
CA VAL A 480 4.22 11.96 -12.73
C VAL A 480 4.55 12.94 -13.84
N VAL A 481 5.39 13.92 -13.55
CA VAL A 481 5.77 14.95 -14.52
C VAL A 481 7.28 15.12 -14.60
N ALA A 482 7.76 15.49 -15.79
CA ALA A 482 9.10 15.97 -16.03
C ALA A 482 9.06 17.11 -17.04
N THR A 483 9.94 18.11 -16.88
CA THR A 483 10.04 19.24 -17.79
C THR A 483 11.27 19.04 -18.66
N ALA A 484 11.07 18.94 -19.97
CA ALA A 484 12.16 18.82 -20.94
C ALA A 484 13.02 20.11 -21.02
N GLY A 485 14.19 20.02 -21.62
CA GLY A 485 15.11 21.16 -21.76
C GLY A 485 14.54 22.33 -22.57
N ASP A 486 13.57 22.08 -23.46
CA ASP A 486 12.82 23.09 -24.21
C ASP A 486 11.68 23.75 -23.42
N GLY A 487 11.48 23.37 -22.15
CA GLY A 487 10.41 23.85 -21.29
C GLY A 487 9.08 23.12 -21.45
N THR A 488 8.99 22.13 -22.35
CA THR A 488 7.79 21.29 -22.49
C THR A 488 7.56 20.46 -21.23
N VAL A 489 6.38 20.57 -20.63
CA VAL A 489 5.98 19.74 -19.48
C VAL A 489 5.35 18.45 -19.98
N TRP A 490 5.96 17.33 -19.64
CA TRP A 490 5.47 15.99 -19.91
C TRP A 490 4.79 15.41 -18.68
N LEU A 491 3.56 14.94 -18.86
CA LEU A 491 2.76 14.29 -17.84
C LEU A 491 2.52 12.84 -18.26
N PHE A 492 2.80 11.90 -17.35
CA PHE A 492 2.66 10.47 -17.58
C PHE A 492 1.77 9.84 -16.54
N VAL A 493 0.99 8.85 -16.95
CA VAL A 493 0.17 8.01 -16.09
C VAL A 493 0.27 6.56 -16.54
N ARG A 494 0.16 5.63 -15.60
CA ARG A 494 -0.15 4.25 -15.92
C ARG A 494 -1.58 4.19 -16.46
N ASN A 495 -1.81 3.49 -17.57
CA ASN A 495 -3.13 3.33 -18.18
C ASN A 495 -3.80 1.99 -17.84
N TRP A 496 -5.04 1.81 -18.27
CA TRP A 496 -5.81 0.58 -18.04
C TRP A 496 -5.16 -0.67 -18.63
N ALA A 497 -4.55 -0.54 -19.81
CA ALA A 497 -3.88 -1.65 -20.48
C ALA A 497 -2.57 -2.08 -19.80
N LYS A 498 -2.22 -1.43 -18.67
CA LYS A 498 -0.95 -1.62 -17.96
C LYS A 498 0.27 -1.22 -18.79
N GLY A 499 0.10 -0.21 -19.61
CA GLY A 499 1.12 0.56 -20.29
C GLY A 499 1.26 1.95 -19.65
N VAL A 500 1.87 2.87 -20.38
CA VAL A 500 2.02 4.28 -20.03
C VAL A 500 1.38 5.16 -21.07
N SER A 501 0.54 6.10 -20.64
CA SER A 501 0.01 7.18 -21.48
C SER A 501 0.59 8.52 -21.04
N CYS A 502 0.74 9.44 -21.99
CA CYS A 502 1.26 10.78 -21.73
C CYS A 502 0.42 11.89 -22.35
N ARG A 503 0.60 13.09 -21.81
CA ARG A 503 0.24 14.38 -22.41
C ARG A 503 1.43 15.31 -22.28
N ARG A 504 1.51 16.30 -23.14
CA ARG A 504 2.53 17.37 -23.05
C ARG A 504 1.87 18.74 -23.09
N GLN A 505 2.42 19.68 -22.35
CA GLN A 505 2.07 21.08 -22.43
C GLN A 505 3.21 21.83 -23.11
N GLY A 506 2.90 22.44 -24.25
CA GLY A 506 3.85 23.26 -24.99
C GLY A 506 4.05 24.63 -24.34
N PRO A 507 4.98 25.44 -24.90
CA PRO A 507 5.24 26.80 -24.45
C PRO A 507 4.01 27.73 -24.54
N ASP A 508 3.03 27.40 -25.40
CA ASP A 508 1.74 28.10 -25.54
C ASP A 508 0.77 27.82 -24.38
N GLY A 509 1.17 26.97 -23.42
CA GLY A 509 0.36 26.57 -22.27
C GLY A 509 -0.76 25.57 -22.59
N ARG A 510 -0.88 25.11 -23.84
CA ARG A 510 -1.91 24.15 -24.25
C ARG A 510 -1.46 22.71 -24.05
N TRP A 511 -2.38 21.86 -23.60
CA TRP A 511 -2.16 20.44 -23.46
C TRP A 511 -2.50 19.69 -24.75
N SER A 512 -1.60 18.82 -25.20
CA SER A 512 -1.87 17.88 -26.30
C SER A 512 -2.99 16.89 -25.93
N PRO A 513 -3.59 16.19 -26.88
CA PRO A 513 -4.37 14.98 -26.58
C PRO A 513 -3.53 13.94 -25.83
N TRP A 514 -4.20 12.98 -25.13
CA TRP A 514 -3.55 11.82 -24.57
C TRP A 514 -2.97 10.94 -25.67
N GLN A 515 -1.77 10.43 -25.44
CA GLN A 515 -1.06 9.50 -26.31
C GLN A 515 -0.67 8.27 -25.52
N ASP A 516 -0.96 7.07 -26.03
CA ASP A 516 -0.47 5.81 -25.50
C ASP A 516 0.98 5.58 -25.97
N LEU A 517 1.87 5.34 -25.03
CA LEU A 517 3.29 5.02 -25.27
C LEU A 517 3.55 3.51 -25.25
N GLY A 518 2.50 2.69 -25.09
CA GLY A 518 2.61 1.24 -24.96
C GLY A 518 3.24 0.80 -23.64
N GLY A 519 3.80 -0.38 -23.65
CA GLY A 519 4.28 -1.11 -22.47
C GLY A 519 3.30 -2.20 -22.09
N ALA A 520 3.71 -3.08 -21.18
CA ALA A 520 2.90 -4.18 -20.68
C ALA A 520 3.24 -4.49 -19.23
N GLU A 521 2.27 -4.98 -18.48
CA GLU A 521 2.42 -5.39 -17.08
C GLU A 521 3.03 -4.30 -16.16
N VAL A 522 2.83 -3.03 -16.51
CA VAL A 522 3.30 -1.90 -15.69
C VAL A 522 2.55 -1.90 -14.37
N GLN A 523 3.28 -1.88 -13.26
CA GLN A 523 2.76 -1.70 -11.92
C GLN A 523 2.54 -0.21 -11.63
N GLU A 524 1.68 0.10 -10.66
CA GLU A 524 1.51 1.47 -10.15
C GLU A 524 2.83 1.98 -9.54
N GLY A 525 3.07 3.29 -9.68
CA GLY A 525 4.26 3.93 -9.13
C GLY A 525 5.31 4.25 -10.18
N LEU A 526 4.93 5.04 -11.18
CA LEU A 526 5.88 5.61 -12.13
C LEU A 526 6.85 6.56 -11.42
N CYS A 527 8.08 6.69 -11.94
CA CYS A 527 8.96 7.82 -11.65
C CYS A 527 9.46 8.46 -12.95
N ALA A 528 9.70 9.76 -12.92
CA ALA A 528 10.16 10.52 -14.08
C ALA A 528 11.24 11.51 -13.68
N VAL A 529 12.19 11.75 -14.58
CA VAL A 529 13.30 12.69 -14.38
C VAL A 529 13.71 13.30 -15.73
N THR A 530 14.29 14.48 -15.67
CA THR A 530 14.99 15.10 -16.79
C THR A 530 16.49 15.03 -16.55
N ASP A 531 17.24 14.54 -17.51
CA ASP A 531 18.70 14.48 -17.42
C ASP A 531 19.36 15.84 -17.73
N THR A 532 20.67 15.94 -17.55
CA THR A 532 21.44 17.19 -17.79
C THR A 532 21.45 17.64 -19.24
N ALA A 533 21.11 16.73 -20.18
CA ALA A 533 20.92 17.07 -21.60
C ALA A 533 19.48 17.52 -21.93
N GLY A 534 18.62 17.68 -20.92
CA GLY A 534 17.23 18.10 -21.09
C GLY A 534 16.30 17.01 -21.59
N ARG A 535 16.71 15.74 -21.61
CA ARG A 535 15.90 14.61 -22.08
C ARG A 535 15.06 14.04 -20.94
N VAL A 536 13.80 13.78 -21.25
CA VAL A 536 12.86 13.17 -20.29
C VAL A 536 13.01 11.64 -20.29
N HIS A 537 13.06 11.08 -19.09
CA HIS A 537 13.08 9.65 -18.80
C HIS A 537 11.94 9.27 -17.84
N VAL A 538 11.26 8.16 -18.11
CA VAL A 538 10.19 7.60 -17.27
C VAL A 538 10.47 6.13 -17.03
N PHE A 539 10.33 5.69 -15.79
CA PHE A 539 10.54 4.31 -15.38
C PHE A 539 9.32 3.75 -14.67
N ALA A 540 9.13 2.47 -14.83
CA ALA A 540 8.08 1.71 -14.17
C ALA A 540 8.52 0.30 -13.83
N SER A 541 8.06 -0.22 -12.69
CA SER A 541 8.13 -1.65 -12.42
C SER A 541 7.24 -2.40 -13.38
N ALA A 542 7.75 -3.49 -13.93
CA ALA A 542 6.98 -4.53 -14.57
C ALA A 542 7.28 -5.88 -13.90
N ARG A 543 6.51 -6.91 -14.22
CA ARG A 543 6.61 -8.20 -13.54
C ARG A 543 8.00 -8.84 -13.61
N GLY A 544 8.67 -8.74 -14.75
CA GLY A 544 9.97 -9.38 -15.01
C GLY A 544 11.16 -8.43 -15.12
N THR A 545 10.91 -7.11 -15.16
CA THR A 545 11.97 -6.11 -15.41
C THR A 545 11.51 -4.72 -15.02
N VAL A 546 12.40 -3.73 -15.13
CA VAL A 546 12.04 -2.31 -15.14
C VAL A 546 11.82 -1.86 -16.57
N HIS A 547 10.70 -1.24 -16.86
CA HIS A 547 10.46 -0.58 -18.14
C HIS A 547 10.97 0.86 -18.12
N HIS A 548 11.39 1.33 -19.30
CA HIS A 548 11.93 2.66 -19.51
C HIS A 548 11.34 3.27 -20.79
N TRP A 549 10.87 4.49 -20.71
CA TRP A 549 10.53 5.35 -21.86
C TRP A 549 11.39 6.59 -21.79
N ARG A 550 11.96 7.01 -22.91
CA ARG A 550 12.86 8.15 -22.95
C ARG A 550 12.82 8.95 -24.24
N GLN A 551 13.22 10.19 -24.17
CA GLN A 551 13.59 10.98 -25.32
C GLN A 551 15.01 10.63 -25.79
N LYS A 552 15.22 10.52 -27.10
CA LYS A 552 16.56 10.42 -27.69
C LYS A 552 17.25 11.78 -27.78
N ARG A 553 16.45 12.85 -27.91
CA ARG A 553 16.86 14.28 -27.94
C ARG A 553 15.85 15.06 -27.13
N ALA A 554 16.25 16.17 -26.50
CA ALA A 554 15.40 16.99 -25.63
C ALA A 554 14.05 17.41 -26.24
N GLU A 555 14.02 17.65 -27.56
CA GLU A 555 12.79 18.05 -28.30
C GLU A 555 12.08 16.85 -28.96
N GLY A 556 12.62 15.64 -28.81
CA GLY A 556 12.11 14.45 -29.48
C GLY A 556 10.91 13.80 -28.78
N PRO A 557 10.28 12.82 -29.43
CA PRO A 557 9.23 12.04 -28.80
C PRO A 557 9.82 11.13 -27.70
N VAL A 558 9.00 10.85 -26.70
CA VAL A 558 9.27 9.81 -25.68
C VAL A 558 8.92 8.45 -26.28
N ALA A 559 9.84 7.50 -26.23
CA ALA A 559 9.65 6.16 -26.78
C ALA A 559 10.18 5.08 -25.82
N PHE A 560 9.62 3.89 -25.91
CA PHE A 560 10.03 2.73 -25.13
C PHE A 560 11.47 2.31 -25.43
N ALA A 561 12.21 1.94 -24.38
CA ALA A 561 13.55 1.41 -24.45
C ALA A 561 13.69 0.24 -23.45
N ALA A 562 14.03 -0.94 -23.94
CA ALA A 562 14.28 -2.09 -23.09
C ALA A 562 15.48 -1.85 -22.17
N THR A 563 15.41 -2.28 -20.91
CA THR A 563 16.50 -2.11 -19.95
C THR A 563 17.29 -3.39 -19.71
N GLY A 564 16.65 -4.55 -19.74
CA GLY A 564 17.23 -5.83 -19.32
C GLY A 564 17.54 -5.93 -17.82
N LEU A 565 17.05 -4.98 -17.01
CA LEU A 565 17.29 -4.94 -15.57
C LEU A 565 16.48 -6.01 -14.83
N PRO A 566 16.95 -6.50 -13.67
CA PRO A 566 16.25 -7.48 -12.85
C PRO A 566 14.84 -7.02 -12.42
N ALA A 567 13.98 -7.99 -12.13
CA ALA A 567 12.61 -7.74 -11.67
C ALA A 567 12.58 -6.94 -10.36
N PRO A 568 11.86 -5.82 -10.32
CA PRO A 568 11.69 -5.01 -9.11
C PRO A 568 10.56 -5.59 -8.23
N ALA A 569 10.76 -5.56 -6.91
CA ALA A 569 9.70 -5.89 -5.95
C ALA A 569 8.74 -4.70 -5.71
N ASP A 570 9.29 -3.49 -5.76
CA ASP A 570 8.58 -2.23 -5.52
C ASP A 570 8.93 -1.20 -6.62
N PRO A 571 8.17 -0.10 -6.75
CA PRO A 571 8.45 0.92 -7.76
C PRO A 571 9.86 1.49 -7.66
N PRO A 572 10.50 1.82 -8.81
CA PRO A 572 11.83 2.38 -8.83
C PRO A 572 11.83 3.86 -8.44
N ALA A 573 12.96 4.32 -7.92
CA ALA A 573 13.33 5.71 -7.78
C ALA A 573 14.47 6.05 -8.75
N VAL A 574 14.46 7.27 -9.29
CA VAL A 574 15.48 7.72 -10.24
C VAL A 574 16.02 9.10 -9.84
N LEU A 575 17.31 9.28 -10.03
CA LEU A 575 18.04 10.53 -9.77
C LEU A 575 18.93 10.86 -10.97
N ALA A 576 18.82 12.09 -11.49
CA ALA A 576 19.79 12.63 -12.44
C ALA A 576 21.02 13.13 -11.69
N GLN A 577 22.21 12.72 -12.14
CA GLN A 577 23.49 13.12 -11.56
C GLN A 577 24.14 14.23 -12.40
N GLY A 578 24.96 15.07 -11.76
CA GLY A 578 25.62 16.21 -12.41
C GLY A 578 26.57 15.82 -13.56
N ASP A 579 27.07 14.58 -13.58
CA ASP A 579 27.89 14.02 -14.65
C ASP A 579 27.10 13.55 -15.89
N GLY A 580 25.78 13.78 -15.90
CA GLY A 580 24.87 13.39 -16.97
C GLY A 580 24.37 11.96 -16.89
N THR A 581 24.81 11.17 -15.93
CA THR A 581 24.31 9.81 -15.70
C THR A 581 22.98 9.82 -14.93
N LEU A 582 22.22 8.73 -15.02
CA LEU A 582 21.06 8.50 -14.17
C LEU A 582 21.33 7.36 -13.20
N LEU A 583 20.99 7.56 -11.94
CA LEU A 583 20.97 6.48 -10.95
C LEU A 583 19.54 6.01 -10.75
N LEU A 584 19.29 4.73 -10.99
CA LEU A 584 18.01 4.06 -10.75
C LEU A 584 18.17 3.09 -9.57
N ALA A 585 17.31 3.20 -8.57
CA ALA A 585 17.33 2.29 -7.42
C ALA A 585 15.93 1.73 -7.14
N TYR A 586 15.89 0.46 -6.75
CA TYR A 586 14.66 -0.26 -6.40
C TYR A 586 14.99 -1.50 -5.56
N ARG A 587 13.98 -2.19 -5.06
CA ARG A 587 14.17 -3.42 -4.30
C ARG A 587 14.13 -4.64 -5.21
N ALA A 588 15.03 -5.57 -5.00
CA ALA A 588 15.09 -6.84 -5.72
C ALA A 588 13.85 -7.70 -5.41
N GLY A 589 13.27 -8.31 -6.43
CA GLY A 589 12.23 -9.31 -6.28
C GLY A 589 12.73 -10.52 -5.48
N GLY A 590 11.94 -10.97 -4.51
CA GLY A 590 12.22 -12.16 -3.69
C GLY A 590 13.11 -11.91 -2.47
N SER A 591 14.06 -10.97 -2.51
CA SER A 591 14.92 -10.66 -1.37
C SER A 591 14.58 -9.33 -0.68
N GLY A 592 14.04 -8.36 -1.42
CA GLY A 592 13.82 -6.99 -0.93
C GLY A 592 15.11 -6.18 -0.75
N GLU A 593 16.25 -6.69 -1.21
CA GLU A 593 17.54 -5.98 -1.15
C GLU A 593 17.52 -4.74 -2.05
N PRO A 594 18.09 -3.60 -1.63
CA PRO A 594 18.25 -2.45 -2.50
C PRO A 594 19.23 -2.76 -3.65
N LEU A 595 18.76 -2.61 -4.88
CA LEU A 595 19.55 -2.64 -6.09
C LEU A 595 19.71 -1.22 -6.62
N ALA A 596 20.86 -0.92 -7.19
CA ALA A 596 21.11 0.33 -7.89
C ALA A 596 21.79 0.06 -9.24
N HIS A 597 21.41 0.84 -10.24
CA HIS A 597 21.95 0.75 -11.59
C HIS A 597 22.20 2.17 -12.13
N ARG A 598 23.33 2.34 -12.80
CA ARG A 598 23.69 3.61 -13.44
C ARG A 598 23.48 3.50 -14.95
N LEU A 599 22.74 4.45 -15.51
CA LEU A 599 22.64 4.63 -16.96
C LEU A 599 23.70 5.65 -17.40
N SER A 600 24.50 5.29 -18.40
CA SER A 600 25.49 6.19 -18.98
C SER A 600 24.89 7.48 -19.52
N ALA A 601 25.64 8.57 -19.57
CA ALA A 601 25.18 9.89 -20.03
C ALA A 601 24.65 9.89 -21.46
N ASP A 602 25.15 9.00 -22.34
CA ASP A 602 24.60 8.79 -23.68
C ASP A 602 23.26 8.02 -23.68
N GLY A 603 22.85 7.52 -22.51
CA GLY A 603 21.61 6.80 -22.29
C GLY A 603 21.57 5.39 -22.90
N ARG A 604 22.71 4.74 -23.14
CA ARG A 604 22.78 3.45 -23.86
C ARG A 604 23.09 2.25 -22.95
N THR A 605 23.94 2.44 -21.95
CA THR A 605 24.51 1.34 -21.17
C THR A 605 24.09 1.40 -19.72
N TRP A 606 23.58 0.30 -19.21
CA TRP A 606 23.30 0.09 -17.80
C TRP A 606 24.48 -0.63 -17.14
N SER A 607 24.94 -0.12 -16.02
CA SER A 607 25.96 -0.77 -15.16
C SER A 607 25.41 -0.93 -13.74
N PRO A 608 25.59 -2.10 -13.10
CA PRO A 608 25.18 -2.29 -11.72
C PRO A 608 26.07 -1.49 -10.77
N LEU A 609 25.48 -0.88 -9.76
CA LEU A 609 26.15 -0.29 -8.62
C LEU A 609 25.88 -1.19 -7.40
N ARG A 610 26.94 -1.75 -6.81
CA ARG A 610 26.79 -2.55 -5.59
C ARG A 610 26.43 -1.63 -4.43
N THR A 611 25.27 -1.84 -3.82
CA THR A 611 24.87 -1.07 -2.64
C THR A 611 25.49 -1.62 -1.35
N GLY A 612 25.80 -2.92 -1.27
CA GLY A 612 26.25 -3.57 -0.05
C GLY A 612 25.23 -3.55 1.11
N LEU A 613 24.03 -3.05 0.86
CA LEU A 613 22.99 -2.89 1.87
C LEU A 613 22.18 -4.18 2.01
N VAL A 614 21.96 -4.61 3.25
CA VAL A 614 21.07 -5.73 3.56
C VAL A 614 19.60 -5.33 3.38
N ALA A 615 18.75 -6.31 3.07
CA ALA A 615 17.31 -6.11 2.97
C ALA A 615 16.72 -5.61 4.30
N ARG A 616 16.03 -4.47 4.26
CA ARG A 616 15.38 -3.85 5.42
C ARG A 616 14.12 -3.13 4.97
N GLY A 617 12.96 -3.52 5.53
CA GLY A 617 11.66 -2.97 5.14
C GLY A 617 11.24 -3.30 3.70
N TYR A 618 10.29 -2.57 3.19
CA TYR A 618 9.67 -2.73 1.87
C TYR A 618 9.21 -1.37 1.34
N GLY A 619 8.73 -1.33 0.09
CA GLY A 619 8.23 -0.13 -0.56
C GLY A 619 9.32 0.66 -1.28
N VAL A 620 8.93 1.84 -1.77
CA VAL A 620 9.75 2.70 -2.63
C VAL A 620 10.96 3.24 -1.89
N LEU A 621 12.09 3.33 -2.58
CA LEU A 621 13.28 4.04 -2.12
C LEU A 621 13.19 5.54 -2.50
N ALA A 622 13.83 6.42 -1.72
CA ALA A 622 14.05 7.81 -2.12
C ALA A 622 15.55 8.06 -2.29
N LEU A 623 15.90 8.89 -3.26
CA LEU A 623 17.28 9.22 -3.60
C LEU A 623 17.49 10.73 -3.57
N HIS A 624 18.66 11.18 -3.10
CA HIS A 624 19.09 12.57 -3.15
C HIS A 624 20.58 12.66 -3.40
N ALA A 625 20.99 13.56 -4.29
CA ALA A 625 22.40 13.82 -4.53
C ALA A 625 22.97 14.76 -3.44
N GLU A 626 24.04 14.36 -2.80
CA GLU A 626 24.81 15.19 -1.89
C GLU A 626 25.79 16.09 -2.66
N ARG A 627 26.28 17.15 -2.01
CA ARG A 627 27.19 18.11 -2.63
C ARG A 627 28.57 17.50 -3.01
N ASP A 628 28.99 16.48 -2.31
CA ASP A 628 30.25 15.74 -2.56
C ASP A 628 30.13 14.70 -3.69
N GLY A 629 28.97 14.60 -4.32
CA GLY A 629 28.67 13.63 -5.37
C GLY A 629 28.22 12.25 -4.87
N SER A 630 28.21 12.02 -3.56
CA SER A 630 27.59 10.83 -2.97
C SER A 630 26.06 10.88 -3.10
N VAL A 631 25.39 9.77 -2.87
CA VAL A 631 23.93 9.69 -2.95
C VAL A 631 23.35 9.18 -1.63
N LEU A 632 22.51 9.98 -1.01
CA LEU A 632 21.71 9.53 0.13
C LEU A 632 20.49 8.75 -0.37
N LEU A 633 20.28 7.59 0.23
CA LEU A 633 19.15 6.70 0.01
C LEU A 633 18.32 6.63 1.29
N ALA A 634 17.00 6.86 1.17
CA ALA A 634 16.04 6.64 2.25
C ALA A 634 15.10 5.50 1.93
N SER A 635 14.71 4.76 2.95
CA SER A 635 13.88 3.57 2.84
C SER A 635 13.00 3.39 4.07
N ARG A 636 11.75 2.95 3.88
CA ARG A 636 10.98 2.40 4.99
C ARG A 636 11.74 1.21 5.60
N ASN A 637 11.79 1.13 6.92
CA ASN A 637 12.46 0.04 7.63
C ASN A 637 11.45 -1.00 8.18
N ASN A 638 11.96 -1.96 8.91
CA ASN A 638 11.16 -3.05 9.46
C ASN A 638 10.16 -2.62 10.52
N ASP A 639 10.50 -1.59 11.28
CA ASP A 639 9.73 -1.07 12.41
C ASP A 639 8.72 0.01 11.95
N GLY A 640 8.56 0.16 10.61
CA GLY A 640 7.69 1.17 10.01
C GLY A 640 8.26 2.58 9.97
N GLY A 641 9.47 2.80 10.52
CA GLY A 641 10.20 4.05 10.45
C GLY A 641 10.99 4.21 9.15
N THR A 642 12.02 5.04 9.15
CA THR A 642 12.88 5.30 7.98
C THR A 642 14.32 4.91 8.29
N SER A 643 14.99 4.26 7.35
CA SER A 643 16.44 4.06 7.36
C SER A 643 17.10 4.84 6.24
N LEU A 644 18.27 5.38 6.52
CA LEU A 644 19.11 6.17 5.62
C LEU A 644 20.44 5.45 5.39
N ALA A 645 20.98 5.54 4.17
CA ALA A 645 22.32 5.07 3.85
C ALA A 645 22.92 5.93 2.74
N THR A 646 24.22 6.19 2.80
CA THR A 646 24.93 6.91 1.75
C THR A 646 25.64 5.93 0.83
N LEU A 647 25.46 6.11 -0.47
CA LEU A 647 26.10 5.34 -1.54
C LEU A 647 27.21 6.17 -2.19
N GLY A 648 28.30 5.50 -2.64
CA GLY A 648 29.39 6.17 -3.36
C GLY A 648 30.48 6.75 -2.48
N THR A 649 30.49 6.44 -1.19
CA THR A 649 31.58 6.74 -0.27
C THR A 649 32.62 5.61 -0.27
N ALA A 650 33.81 5.89 0.27
CA ALA A 650 34.90 4.89 0.41
C ALA A 650 34.50 3.78 1.43
N ASP A 651 33.71 4.14 2.41
CA ASP A 651 33.22 3.20 3.43
C ASP A 651 32.06 2.35 2.92
N ALA A 652 31.94 1.13 3.45
CA ALA A 652 30.80 0.26 3.18
C ALA A 652 29.51 0.91 3.69
N PRO A 653 28.46 1.05 2.85
CA PRO A 653 27.21 1.67 3.24
C PRO A 653 26.55 0.94 4.42
N ARG A 654 26.06 1.69 5.39
CA ARG A 654 25.34 1.17 6.57
C ARG A 654 24.03 1.90 6.76
N TRP A 655 23.03 1.20 7.26
CA TRP A 655 21.76 1.79 7.60
C TRP A 655 21.83 2.57 8.92
N THR A 656 21.42 3.84 8.87
CA THR A 656 21.11 4.67 10.04
C THR A 656 19.60 4.78 10.17
N THR A 657 19.06 4.59 11.36
CA THR A 657 17.61 4.56 11.60
C THR A 657 17.11 5.92 12.11
N VAL A 658 16.03 6.40 11.51
CA VAL A 658 15.19 7.48 12.01
C VAL A 658 13.89 6.87 12.53
N THR A 659 13.64 7.03 13.83
CA THR A 659 12.50 6.44 14.54
C THR A 659 11.15 7.08 14.14
N GLY A 660 10.05 6.47 14.55
CA GLY A 660 8.68 6.90 14.25
C GLY A 660 8.14 6.30 12.94
N THR A 661 6.90 5.84 12.97
CA THR A 661 6.21 5.21 11.84
C THR A 661 5.88 6.23 10.74
N VAL A 662 5.79 5.74 9.49
CA VAL A 662 5.51 6.60 8.32
C VAL A 662 4.31 6.09 7.52
N VAL A 663 3.58 7.01 6.94
CA VAL A 663 2.52 6.74 5.95
C VAL A 663 3.11 6.82 4.55
N GLY A 664 3.00 5.74 3.78
CA GLY A 664 3.54 5.69 2.41
C GLY A 664 5.07 5.70 2.38
N ALA A 665 5.65 6.49 1.49
CA ALA A 665 7.09 6.62 1.29
C ALA A 665 7.65 7.90 1.94
N ALA A 666 8.95 7.89 2.25
CA ALA A 666 9.68 9.09 2.62
C ALA A 666 10.12 9.89 1.38
N ALA A 667 10.44 11.16 1.58
CA ALA A 667 11.01 12.03 0.57
C ALA A 667 12.34 12.63 1.07
N LEU A 668 13.27 12.85 0.15
CA LEU A 668 14.50 13.56 0.38
C LEU A 668 14.55 14.82 -0.47
N GLY A 669 15.15 15.87 0.04
CA GLY A 669 15.35 17.13 -0.67
C GLY A 669 16.44 17.98 -0.05
N THR A 670 16.82 19.06 -0.70
CA THR A 670 17.79 20.01 -0.16
C THR A 670 17.15 20.77 1.02
N GLY A 671 17.79 20.76 2.15
CA GLY A 671 17.39 21.52 3.34
C GLY A 671 17.81 23.00 3.27
N PRO A 672 17.34 23.82 4.22
CA PRO A 672 17.56 25.26 4.20
C PRO A 672 19.04 25.66 4.31
N THR A 673 19.85 24.87 5.00
CA THR A 673 21.30 25.08 5.15
C THR A 673 22.12 24.42 4.03
N GLY A 674 21.43 23.83 3.04
CA GLY A 674 22.04 23.16 1.89
C GLY A 674 22.49 21.72 2.15
N GLY A 675 22.25 21.15 3.33
CA GLY A 675 22.32 19.71 3.58
C GLY A 675 21.03 19.02 3.17
N THR A 676 20.95 17.70 3.38
CA THR A 676 19.74 16.93 3.02
C THR A 676 18.67 16.98 4.10
N LEU A 677 17.43 17.20 3.68
CA LEU A 677 16.23 17.14 4.53
C LEU A 677 15.45 15.86 4.18
N LEU A 678 15.22 15.02 5.18
CA LEU A 678 14.23 13.93 5.12
C LEU A 678 12.86 14.49 5.50
N ALA A 679 11.84 14.24 4.67
CA ALA A 679 10.45 14.54 4.99
C ALA A 679 9.59 13.28 4.89
N ARG A 680 8.64 13.14 5.81
CA ARG A 680 7.72 12.01 5.88
C ARG A 680 6.37 12.45 6.46
N LEU A 681 5.32 11.77 6.06
CA LEU A 681 4.00 11.91 6.67
C LEU A 681 3.88 10.87 7.80
N ALA A 682 3.58 11.33 9.01
CA ALA A 682 3.34 10.45 10.13
C ALA A 682 1.88 9.97 10.18
N PRO A 683 1.56 8.87 10.89
CA PRO A 683 0.20 8.35 10.97
C PRO A 683 -0.80 9.27 11.70
N ASP A 684 -0.33 10.24 12.47
CA ASP A 684 -1.15 11.33 13.03
C ASP A 684 -1.50 12.43 12.01
N ALA A 685 -1.17 12.21 10.73
CA ALA A 685 -1.31 13.13 9.60
C ALA A 685 -0.42 14.39 9.69
N SER A 686 0.60 14.40 10.56
CA SER A 686 1.59 15.48 10.63
C SER A 686 2.73 15.30 9.63
N LEU A 687 3.32 16.42 9.19
CA LEU A 687 4.58 16.43 8.47
C LEU A 687 5.72 16.34 9.47
N GLN A 688 6.57 15.33 9.35
CA GLN A 688 7.80 15.22 10.12
C GLN A 688 9.01 15.43 9.21
N THR A 689 9.96 16.23 9.65
CA THR A 689 11.21 16.46 8.92
C THR A 689 12.42 16.25 9.83
N VAL A 690 13.50 15.77 9.25
CA VAL A 690 14.78 15.54 9.93
C VAL A 690 15.90 16.07 9.04
N GLN A 691 16.68 17.00 9.56
CA GLN A 691 17.92 17.40 8.90
C GLN A 691 18.92 16.25 9.01
N VAL A 692 19.33 15.71 7.88
CA VAL A 692 20.34 14.66 7.84
C VAL A 692 21.70 15.31 7.99
N PRO A 693 22.50 14.96 9.01
CA PRO A 693 23.87 15.47 9.11
C PRO A 693 24.62 15.11 7.84
N GLY A 694 25.22 16.09 7.18
CA GLY A 694 26.10 15.85 6.04
C GLY A 694 27.24 14.91 6.46
N VAL A 695 27.68 14.02 5.55
CA VAL A 695 28.93 13.30 5.75
C VAL A 695 30.04 14.36 5.72
N THR A 696 30.45 14.83 6.91
CA THR A 696 31.68 15.62 7.01
C THR A 696 32.79 14.65 6.67
N SER A 697 33.46 14.86 5.52
CA SER A 697 34.77 14.25 5.26
C SER A 697 35.69 14.69 6.41
N ALA A 698 35.98 13.74 7.30
CA ALA A 698 37.01 13.92 8.32
C ALA A 698 38.40 14.06 7.66
#